data_7fe5599c73998f97d687ac8ddf6df401
#
_entry.id   7fe5599c73998f97d687ac8ddf6df401
#
_cell.length_a   1.000
_cell.length_b   1.000
_cell.length_c   1.000
_cell.angle_alpha   90.00
_cell.angle_beta   90.00
_cell.angle_gamma   90.00
#
_symmetry.space_group_name_H-M   'P 1'
#
loop_
_entity.id
_entity.type
_entity.pdbx_description
1 polymer ?
#
loop_
_entity_poly.entity_id
_entity_poly.type
_entity_poly.pdbx_seq_one_letter_code
_entity_poly.pdbx_strand_id
1 'polypeptide(L)'
;VSRLYLTVVGILFLAVVQNGQSSAADFSFDIDGDGETEALTDGLLVLRYLFGFSGTTLSEGAVSSSAVRASADAISAYLETNVAQLDIDGNGETDALTDGLLLLRYLYGFRDDTLIAGALNSSATRDSSSEIETYTAGRIVDTATIFGIDRRMSFAGVAVPTDSTEPGSITIAEAFPELTFDLPVFLAAVPGEDRLIVVEQKGRVYVFDNDSDVAIKSTVFDLSDDVLFAGGNDEQGLLGFAFDPNFSTNRYIYVHYSAASPRRSVISRFRWDVATDMAALDTEKQILWVAQPYSNHNGGMLAFGPLDGFLYIAFGDGGSGGDPQGNGQNGMSLLGTILRIDVHPQDPADVYDIPLDNPFRSNENVRDEIYAMGLRNPWRFSFDRQTGKLWAADVGQSRLEEIDIVEAGGNYGWCAFEGTERYAGCSTTLPDSSFIPPIHEYGRAEGASITGGYVYRGTQLPSLFGAYIYGDFVSGSVWSLGYGGSSVLFNTTIGTIMQLASFGQGNDAELFLVARSGEIYGLEEPSGSGSFPTKLSMTNIFSNLANLTPAQGFIEYDVNVPAYSSGAETRRWLAVPNNLTIGFSSTGSWTYPTGSVLVQHVEMQMDERDDASMRRLETRVLVRRDGDWAGFTYRWNESETDAVLVGRRETESLLITAVTGGMTSVDYDYLSSTDCLMCHNSAAGFALGAKTRQLNRDFAYATLTDNQLRTYNHIDLFSASIKRAAEYEAFKSTPDAREYLDVNCSSCHRPSANNGLALDFRVDTNEADMGVVDVAPVKGDLGISSPRLVDPGNKETSIVWERMRALGTNAMPPVAKHRVDEVGIALIGAWIDAM
;
A
#
# COMPACT_ATOMS: atom_id res chain seq x y z
N VAL A 1 19.23 45.37 -53.41
CA VAL A 1 18.08 45.83 -54.17
C VAL A 1 16.86 45.05 -53.79
N SER A 2 16.02 45.71 -53.00
CA SER A 2 14.54 45.70 -53.05
C SER A 2 13.80 44.35 -52.82
N ARG A 3 12.90 44.21 -52.00
CA ARG A 3 11.79 44.87 -51.32
C ARG A 3 11.05 43.84 -50.51
N LEU A 4 10.77 44.26 -49.31
CA LEU A 4 9.67 43.84 -48.42
C LEU A 4 8.33 43.57 -49.14
N TYR A 5 7.63 42.51 -48.77
CA TYR A 5 6.16 42.47 -48.66
C TYR A 5 5.73 41.74 -47.39
N LEU A 6 5.28 42.53 -46.44
CA LEU A 6 4.43 42.11 -45.29
C LEU A 6 3.04 41.78 -45.86
N THR A 7 2.56 40.59 -45.62
CA THR A 7 1.13 40.29 -45.77
C THR A 7 0.56 40.00 -44.38
N VAL A 8 -0.12 40.99 -43.82
CA VAL A 8 -0.96 40.86 -42.62
C VAL A 8 -2.26 40.22 -43.08
N VAL A 9 -2.52 39.01 -42.63
CA VAL A 9 -3.86 38.39 -42.71
C VAL A 9 -4.61 38.73 -41.43
N GLY A 10 -5.44 39.78 -41.53
CA GLY A 10 -6.41 40.11 -40.50
C GLY A 10 -7.56 39.10 -40.55
N ILE A 11 -7.72 38.33 -39.47
CA ILE A 11 -8.95 37.54 -39.21
C ILE A 11 -9.96 38.52 -38.64
N LEU A 12 -10.94 38.88 -39.47
CA LEU A 12 -12.14 39.61 -39.09
C LEU A 12 -13.05 38.68 -38.25
N PHE A 13 -13.09 38.87 -36.96
CA PHE A 13 -14.17 38.32 -36.14
C PHE A 13 -15.44 39.12 -36.47
N LEU A 14 -16.34 38.57 -37.28
CA LEU A 14 -17.69 39.04 -37.38
C LEU A 14 -18.43 38.70 -36.07
N ALA A 15 -18.51 39.66 -35.17
CA ALA A 15 -19.48 39.60 -34.10
C ALA A 15 -20.89 39.72 -34.75
N VAL A 16 -21.57 38.60 -34.91
CA VAL A 16 -23.01 38.59 -35.15
C VAL A 16 -23.66 38.99 -33.84
N VAL A 17 -23.98 40.27 -33.74
CA VAL A 17 -24.93 40.72 -32.72
C VAL A 17 -26.29 40.17 -33.17
N GLN A 18 -26.66 39.00 -32.70
CA GLN A 18 -28.05 38.59 -32.65
C GLN A 18 -28.72 39.50 -31.64
N ASN A 19 -29.56 40.36 -32.14
CA ASN A 19 -30.60 40.97 -31.34
C ASN A 19 -31.53 39.87 -30.82
N GLY A 20 -31.18 39.33 -29.67
CA GLY A 20 -32.03 38.48 -28.89
C GLY A 20 -33.15 39.37 -28.37
N GLN A 21 -34.33 39.22 -28.94
CA GLN A 21 -35.55 39.48 -28.18
C GLN A 21 -35.40 38.63 -26.92
N SER A 22 -35.50 39.26 -25.73
CA SER A 22 -35.68 38.54 -24.48
C SER A 22 -36.97 37.70 -24.64
N SER A 23 -36.83 36.43 -24.95
CA SER A 23 -37.85 35.47 -24.61
C SER A 23 -38.02 35.58 -23.09
N ALA A 24 -39.29 35.69 -22.62
CA ALA A 24 -39.60 35.46 -21.22
C ALA A 24 -38.84 34.19 -20.81
N ALA A 25 -38.04 34.26 -19.75
CA ALA A 25 -37.29 33.11 -19.27
C ALA A 25 -38.30 31.96 -19.11
N ASP A 26 -38.02 30.83 -19.78
CA ASP A 26 -38.89 29.67 -19.68
C ASP A 26 -38.97 29.28 -18.19
N PHE A 27 -40.21 29.00 -17.72
CA PHE A 27 -40.49 28.63 -16.33
C PHE A 27 -39.65 27.37 -15.95
N SER A 28 -39.08 27.40 -14.76
CA SER A 28 -38.40 26.24 -14.15
C SER A 28 -38.93 25.96 -12.75
N PHE A 29 -38.83 24.71 -12.32
CA PHE A 29 -39.13 24.31 -10.92
C PHE A 29 -37.95 24.62 -9.96
N ASP A 30 -36.94 25.34 -10.35
CA ASP A 30 -35.96 26.00 -9.47
C ASP A 30 -36.66 27.27 -8.87
N ILE A 31 -37.37 27.07 -7.79
CA ILE A 31 -38.25 28.09 -7.23
C ILE A 31 -37.45 29.15 -6.46
N ASP A 32 -36.41 28.74 -5.72
CA ASP A 32 -35.62 29.70 -4.96
C ASP A 32 -34.44 30.29 -5.79
N GLY A 33 -34.19 29.73 -6.99
CA GLY A 33 -33.20 30.27 -7.95
C GLY A 33 -31.78 29.99 -7.59
N ASP A 34 -31.53 28.92 -6.90
CA ASP A 34 -30.15 28.51 -6.55
C ASP A 34 -29.44 27.72 -7.67
N GLY A 35 -30.21 27.41 -8.75
CA GLY A 35 -29.72 26.68 -9.92
C GLY A 35 -29.94 25.17 -9.83
N GLU A 36 -30.52 24.65 -8.78
CA GLU A 36 -30.91 23.25 -8.60
C GLU A 36 -32.42 23.15 -8.39
N THR A 37 -33.02 21.97 -8.62
CA THR A 37 -34.43 21.71 -8.32
C THR A 37 -34.54 20.56 -7.35
N GLU A 38 -34.82 20.85 -6.08
CA GLU A 38 -34.79 19.88 -5.01
C GLU A 38 -36.13 19.65 -4.34
N ALA A 39 -36.35 18.44 -3.78
CA ALA A 39 -37.64 18.10 -3.14
C ALA A 39 -37.88 18.89 -1.85
N LEU A 40 -36.84 19.14 -1.03
CA LEU A 40 -36.97 19.80 0.29
C LEU A 40 -36.90 21.34 0.25
N THR A 41 -36.49 21.90 -0.88
CA THR A 41 -36.52 23.32 -1.18
C THR A 41 -37.67 23.60 -2.14
N ASP A 42 -37.47 23.49 -3.43
CA ASP A 42 -38.40 23.87 -4.47
C ASP A 42 -39.71 23.09 -4.44
N GLY A 43 -39.65 21.76 -4.32
CA GLY A 43 -40.85 20.93 -4.20
C GLY A 43 -41.70 21.31 -2.99
N LEU A 44 -41.04 21.59 -1.86
CA LEU A 44 -41.71 22.02 -0.64
C LEU A 44 -42.26 23.46 -0.76
N LEU A 45 -41.57 24.37 -1.44
CA LEU A 45 -42.05 25.73 -1.71
C LEU A 45 -43.28 25.71 -2.59
N VAL A 46 -43.30 24.92 -3.67
CA VAL A 46 -44.51 24.75 -4.52
C VAL A 46 -45.64 24.17 -3.70
N LEU A 47 -45.41 23.10 -2.95
CA LEU A 47 -46.47 22.45 -2.15
C LEU A 47 -47.08 23.40 -1.12
N ARG A 48 -46.24 24.14 -0.37
CA ARG A 48 -46.70 25.15 0.60
C ARG A 48 -47.48 26.29 -0.06
N TYR A 49 -47.01 26.79 -1.19
CA TYR A 49 -47.70 27.82 -1.95
C TYR A 49 -49.09 27.36 -2.38
N LEU A 50 -49.23 26.17 -2.93
CA LEU A 50 -50.50 25.58 -3.34
C LEU A 50 -51.44 25.31 -2.15
N PHE A 51 -50.92 25.09 -0.93
CA PHE A 51 -51.68 25.05 0.32
C PHE A 51 -52.06 26.45 0.85
N GLY A 52 -51.64 27.54 0.20
CA GLY A 52 -51.95 28.92 0.59
C GLY A 52 -51.01 29.48 1.68
N PHE A 53 -49.87 28.88 1.95
CA PHE A 53 -48.89 29.47 2.88
C PHE A 53 -48.26 30.73 2.27
N SER A 54 -47.98 31.74 3.09
CA SER A 54 -47.41 33.01 2.68
C SER A 54 -46.46 33.58 3.75
N GLY A 55 -45.63 34.57 3.40
CA GLY A 55 -44.66 35.16 4.31
C GLY A 55 -43.67 34.11 4.83
N THR A 56 -43.21 34.22 6.07
CA THR A 56 -42.17 33.33 6.65
C THR A 56 -42.61 31.87 6.67
N THR A 57 -43.91 31.56 6.76
CA THR A 57 -44.38 30.16 6.74
C THR A 57 -44.23 29.48 5.37
N LEU A 58 -44.12 30.25 4.28
CA LEU A 58 -43.82 29.75 2.96
C LEU A 58 -42.32 29.35 2.86
N SER A 59 -41.39 30.21 3.29
CA SER A 59 -39.95 30.10 3.02
C SER A 59 -39.14 29.48 4.15
N GLU A 60 -39.59 29.46 5.42
CA GLU A 60 -38.83 29.00 6.57
C GLU A 60 -38.41 27.52 6.44
N GLY A 61 -37.09 27.27 6.43
CA GLY A 61 -36.51 25.94 6.30
C GLY A 61 -36.71 25.25 4.94
N ALA A 62 -37.13 26.01 3.90
CA ALA A 62 -37.36 25.51 2.54
C ALA A 62 -36.63 26.34 1.47
N VAL A 63 -35.66 27.14 1.86
CA VAL A 63 -34.88 27.98 0.95
C VAL A 63 -33.43 27.61 1.11
N SER A 64 -32.75 27.37 0.01
CA SER A 64 -31.30 27.06 -0.04
C SER A 64 -30.46 28.25 0.45
N SER A 65 -29.31 27.97 1.01
CA SER A 65 -28.35 29.01 1.41
C SER A 65 -27.75 29.78 0.21
N SER A 66 -27.83 29.21 -0.99
CA SER A 66 -27.40 29.78 -2.28
C SER A 66 -28.52 30.46 -3.06
N ALA A 67 -29.72 30.50 -2.51
CA ALA A 67 -30.89 31.00 -3.19
C ALA A 67 -30.76 32.47 -3.63
N VAL A 68 -31.03 32.72 -4.92
CA VAL A 68 -31.17 34.08 -5.46
C VAL A 68 -32.55 34.70 -5.11
N ARG A 69 -33.59 33.88 -5.06
CA ARG A 69 -34.95 34.25 -4.59
C ARG A 69 -35.14 33.81 -3.13
N ALA A 70 -34.41 34.41 -2.21
CA ALA A 70 -34.37 33.97 -0.80
C ALA A 70 -35.57 34.52 0.03
N SER A 71 -36.29 35.54 -0.42
CA SER A 71 -37.42 36.10 0.34
C SER A 71 -38.79 35.50 -0.06
N ALA A 72 -39.67 35.33 0.93
CA ALA A 72 -41.01 34.80 0.67
C ALA A 72 -41.79 35.62 -0.38
N ASP A 73 -41.61 36.95 -0.41
CA ASP A 73 -42.26 37.82 -1.41
C ASP A 73 -41.71 37.56 -2.83
N ALA A 74 -40.38 37.32 -2.99
CA ALA A 74 -39.81 37.02 -4.28
C ALA A 74 -40.26 35.63 -4.79
N ILE A 75 -40.32 34.64 -3.89
CA ILE A 75 -40.83 33.30 -4.17
C ILE A 75 -42.32 33.34 -4.57
N SER A 76 -43.17 34.03 -3.79
CA SER A 76 -44.60 34.18 -4.11
C SER A 76 -44.80 34.85 -5.47
N ALA A 77 -44.08 35.94 -5.76
CA ALA A 77 -44.16 36.64 -7.03
C ALA A 77 -43.76 35.77 -8.24
N TYR A 78 -42.75 34.91 -8.07
CA TYR A 78 -42.32 33.95 -9.09
C TYR A 78 -43.40 32.88 -9.33
N LEU A 79 -43.95 32.30 -8.28
CA LEU A 79 -45.02 31.28 -8.36
C LEU A 79 -46.32 31.85 -8.90
N GLU A 80 -46.73 33.05 -8.47
CA GLU A 80 -47.93 33.74 -8.98
C GLU A 80 -47.82 34.04 -10.49
N THR A 81 -46.64 34.47 -10.93
CA THR A 81 -46.43 34.78 -12.34
C THR A 81 -46.53 33.53 -13.21
N ASN A 82 -46.17 32.37 -12.66
CA ASN A 82 -46.02 31.09 -13.36
C ASN A 82 -47.10 30.06 -12.94
N VAL A 83 -48.15 30.44 -12.24
CA VAL A 83 -49.13 29.51 -11.66
C VAL A 83 -49.68 28.50 -12.67
N ALA A 84 -49.92 28.89 -13.93
CA ALA A 84 -50.40 28.00 -14.98
C ALA A 84 -49.40 26.87 -15.34
N GLN A 85 -48.13 27.00 -14.96
CA GLN A 85 -47.10 25.97 -15.18
C GLN A 85 -47.06 24.98 -14.01
N LEU A 86 -47.76 25.26 -12.91
CA LEU A 86 -47.86 24.34 -11.77
C LEU A 86 -48.99 23.31 -11.97
N ASP A 87 -49.80 23.42 -13.02
CA ASP A 87 -50.79 22.44 -13.45
C ASP A 87 -50.06 21.22 -14.09
N ILE A 88 -49.61 20.28 -13.27
CA ILE A 88 -48.79 19.16 -13.68
C ILE A 88 -49.61 18.05 -14.32
N ASP A 89 -50.82 17.78 -13.85
CA ASP A 89 -51.72 16.79 -14.45
C ASP A 89 -52.55 17.33 -15.62
N GLY A 90 -52.50 18.64 -15.91
CA GLY A 90 -53.09 19.26 -17.09
C GLY A 90 -54.60 19.37 -17.04
N ASN A 91 -55.17 19.40 -15.86
CA ASN A 91 -56.61 19.48 -15.69
C ASN A 91 -57.17 20.92 -15.76
N GLY A 92 -56.29 21.96 -15.81
CA GLY A 92 -56.58 23.38 -15.86
C GLY A 92 -56.72 24.03 -14.48
N GLU A 93 -56.54 23.29 -13.39
CA GLU A 93 -56.53 23.79 -12.00
C GLU A 93 -55.15 23.43 -11.37
N THR A 94 -54.74 24.15 -10.32
CA THR A 94 -53.50 23.87 -9.58
C THR A 94 -53.83 23.51 -8.14
N ASP A 95 -53.52 22.29 -7.74
CA ASP A 95 -53.94 21.74 -6.45
C ASP A 95 -52.73 21.12 -5.72
N ALA A 96 -52.64 21.37 -4.42
CA ALA A 96 -51.53 20.85 -3.59
C ALA A 96 -51.47 19.30 -3.52
N LEU A 97 -52.67 18.65 -3.53
CA LEU A 97 -52.73 17.17 -3.37
C LEU A 97 -52.66 16.40 -4.70
N THR A 98 -52.69 17.11 -5.83
CA THR A 98 -52.44 16.56 -7.16
C THR A 98 -51.09 17.09 -7.65
N ASP A 99 -51.01 18.27 -8.18
CA ASP A 99 -49.82 18.85 -8.81
C ASP A 99 -48.67 19.01 -7.85
N GLY A 100 -48.88 19.57 -6.67
CA GLY A 100 -47.83 19.68 -5.65
C GLY A 100 -47.28 18.33 -5.21
N LEU A 101 -48.15 17.33 -5.08
CA LEU A 101 -47.76 15.98 -4.70
C LEU A 101 -47.04 15.25 -5.85
N LEU A 102 -47.47 15.43 -7.11
CA LEU A 102 -46.78 14.86 -8.29
C LEU A 102 -45.37 15.42 -8.42
N LEU A 103 -45.18 16.75 -8.29
CA LEU A 103 -43.84 17.34 -8.29
C LEU A 103 -42.98 16.78 -7.18
N LEU A 104 -43.47 16.78 -5.95
CA LEU A 104 -42.71 16.32 -4.80
C LEU A 104 -42.27 14.85 -4.93
N ARG A 105 -43.21 13.98 -5.36
CA ARG A 105 -42.87 12.56 -5.62
C ARG A 105 -41.84 12.41 -6.72
N TYR A 106 -41.99 13.15 -7.84
CA TYR A 106 -41.02 13.11 -8.93
C TYR A 106 -39.61 13.49 -8.44
N LEU A 107 -39.51 14.55 -7.65
CA LEU A 107 -38.22 15.01 -7.07
C LEU A 107 -37.67 14.05 -6.04
N TYR A 108 -38.50 13.26 -5.34
CA TYR A 108 -38.05 12.14 -4.50
C TYR A 108 -37.71 10.86 -5.28
N GLY A 109 -37.77 10.90 -6.60
CA GLY A 109 -37.40 9.77 -7.45
C GLY A 109 -38.46 8.72 -7.67
N PHE A 110 -39.75 9.00 -7.31
CA PHE A 110 -40.84 8.12 -7.68
C PHE A 110 -41.06 8.16 -9.20
N ARG A 111 -41.32 7.01 -9.81
CA ARG A 111 -41.52 6.80 -11.25
C ARG A 111 -42.64 5.79 -11.46
N ASP A 112 -42.99 5.61 -12.74
CA ASP A 112 -44.06 4.68 -13.16
C ASP A 112 -45.34 4.84 -12.34
N ASP A 113 -46.12 3.79 -12.10
CA ASP A 113 -47.38 3.83 -11.36
C ASP A 113 -47.25 4.41 -9.95
N THR A 114 -46.06 4.36 -9.32
CA THR A 114 -45.86 4.91 -7.97
C THR A 114 -45.87 6.44 -7.95
N LEU A 115 -45.51 7.08 -9.05
CA LEU A 115 -45.56 8.55 -9.20
C LEU A 115 -46.99 9.06 -9.14
N ILE A 116 -47.88 8.42 -9.90
CA ILE A 116 -49.27 8.92 -10.14
C ILE A 116 -50.29 8.32 -9.19
N ALA A 117 -49.98 7.25 -8.43
CA ALA A 117 -50.94 6.52 -7.59
C ALA A 117 -51.71 7.45 -6.61
N GLY A 118 -52.99 7.71 -6.86
CA GLY A 118 -53.86 8.56 -6.03
C GLY A 118 -53.49 10.04 -5.99
N ALA A 119 -52.66 10.52 -6.95
CA ALA A 119 -52.28 11.92 -7.09
C ALA A 119 -52.79 12.57 -8.38
N LEU A 120 -53.53 11.87 -9.22
CA LEU A 120 -54.15 12.42 -10.41
C LEU A 120 -55.57 12.87 -10.12
N ASN A 121 -55.98 14.02 -10.66
CA ASN A 121 -57.37 14.45 -10.70
C ASN A 121 -58.14 13.62 -11.75
N SER A 122 -59.42 13.39 -11.52
CA SER A 122 -60.29 12.67 -12.47
C SER A 122 -60.45 13.34 -13.83
N SER A 123 -60.10 14.63 -13.94
CA SER A 123 -60.10 15.43 -15.18
C SER A 123 -58.71 15.65 -15.75
N ALA A 124 -57.70 14.96 -15.26
CA ALA A 124 -56.34 15.06 -15.76
C ALA A 124 -56.25 14.76 -17.26
N THR A 125 -55.52 15.61 -18.00
CA THR A 125 -55.24 15.40 -19.43
C THR A 125 -53.87 14.80 -19.66
N ARG A 126 -52.96 14.86 -18.67
CA ARG A 126 -51.73 14.07 -18.52
C ARG A 126 -52.02 13.00 -17.49
N ASP A 127 -52.49 11.85 -17.91
CA ASP A 127 -53.03 10.80 -17.05
C ASP A 127 -52.06 9.55 -16.92
N SER A 128 -50.93 9.57 -17.61
CA SER A 128 -49.89 8.56 -17.51
C SER A 128 -48.63 9.08 -16.79
N SER A 129 -47.93 8.16 -16.09
CA SER A 129 -46.67 8.52 -15.43
C SER A 129 -45.63 9.09 -16.43
N SER A 130 -45.58 8.55 -17.65
CA SER A 130 -44.67 9.02 -18.70
C SER A 130 -44.95 10.45 -19.14
N GLU A 131 -46.22 10.88 -19.22
CA GLU A 131 -46.56 12.26 -19.54
C GLU A 131 -46.24 13.23 -18.40
N ILE A 132 -46.49 12.82 -17.15
CA ILE A 132 -46.12 13.57 -15.95
C ILE A 132 -44.58 13.72 -15.86
N GLU A 133 -43.87 12.63 -16.05
CA GLU A 133 -42.40 12.63 -16.04
C GLU A 133 -41.84 13.55 -17.14
N THR A 134 -42.36 13.46 -18.36
CA THR A 134 -41.94 14.32 -19.48
C THR A 134 -42.20 15.78 -19.21
N TYR A 135 -43.38 16.10 -18.68
CA TYR A 135 -43.76 17.47 -18.33
C TYR A 135 -42.83 18.06 -17.25
N THR A 136 -42.61 17.30 -16.19
CA THR A 136 -41.83 17.73 -15.03
C THR A 136 -40.33 17.81 -15.39
N ALA A 137 -39.80 16.81 -16.09
CA ALA A 137 -38.39 16.78 -16.54
C ALA A 137 -38.02 17.98 -17.42
N GLY A 138 -38.94 18.40 -18.32
CA GLY A 138 -38.71 19.55 -19.19
C GLY A 138 -38.71 20.92 -18.49
N ARG A 139 -38.98 20.97 -17.17
CA ARG A 139 -39.03 22.20 -16.35
C ARG A 139 -38.11 22.16 -15.13
N ILE A 140 -37.43 21.08 -14.92
CA ILE A 140 -36.37 21.01 -13.93
C ILE A 140 -35.15 21.75 -14.50
N VAL A 141 -34.70 22.75 -13.78
CA VAL A 141 -33.34 23.26 -13.99
C VAL A 141 -32.42 22.26 -13.35
N ASP A 142 -31.94 21.37 -14.16
CA ASP A 142 -30.74 20.63 -13.86
C ASP A 142 -29.60 21.47 -14.48
N THR A 143 -29.04 22.40 -13.72
CA THR A 143 -27.75 23.01 -14.05
C THR A 143 -26.66 21.92 -14.14
N ALA A 144 -27.02 20.75 -13.76
CA ALA A 144 -26.28 19.52 -13.74
C ALA A 144 -26.13 18.82 -15.13
N THR A 145 -26.37 19.47 -16.23
CA THR A 145 -25.96 18.97 -17.56
C THR A 145 -24.49 19.24 -17.86
N ILE A 146 -23.82 20.03 -17.01
CA ILE A 146 -22.39 20.31 -17.14
C ILE A 146 -21.67 19.70 -15.93
N PHE A 147 -20.77 18.78 -16.21
CA PHE A 147 -19.96 18.11 -15.20
C PHE A 147 -18.51 18.55 -15.31
N GLY A 148 -17.75 18.40 -14.24
CA GLY A 148 -16.33 18.73 -14.24
C GLY A 148 -15.56 18.05 -15.36
N ILE A 149 -15.92 16.80 -15.68
CA ILE A 149 -15.46 16.03 -16.82
C ILE A 149 -16.69 15.52 -17.56
N ASP A 150 -16.79 15.84 -18.86
CA ASP A 150 -17.96 15.47 -19.69
C ASP A 150 -18.01 13.96 -20.00
N ARG A 151 -16.87 13.34 -20.20
CA ARG A 151 -16.73 11.92 -20.51
C ARG A 151 -15.41 11.34 -20.06
N ARG A 152 -15.42 10.06 -19.73
CA ARG A 152 -14.21 9.31 -19.42
C ARG A 152 -13.32 9.22 -20.65
N MET A 153 -12.07 9.62 -20.49
CA MET A 153 -11.06 9.50 -21.53
C MET A 153 -10.40 8.12 -21.47
N SER A 154 -10.06 7.61 -22.65
CA SER A 154 -9.37 6.32 -22.77
C SER A 154 -8.01 6.36 -22.10
N PHE A 155 -7.75 5.40 -21.20
CA PHE A 155 -6.46 5.19 -20.55
C PHE A 155 -5.63 4.17 -21.31
N ALA A 156 -4.47 4.58 -21.80
CA ALA A 156 -3.59 3.72 -22.63
C ALA A 156 -2.72 2.77 -21.78
N GLY A 157 -2.76 2.90 -20.45
CA GLY A 157 -1.89 2.18 -19.53
C GLY A 157 -0.59 2.92 -19.25
N VAL A 158 0.14 2.45 -18.25
CA VAL A 158 1.49 2.91 -17.90
C VAL A 158 2.52 1.87 -18.34
N ALA A 159 3.77 2.31 -18.55
CA ALA A 159 4.85 1.39 -18.87
C ALA A 159 5.41 0.66 -17.64
N VAL A 160 4.98 1.06 -16.42
CA VAL A 160 5.32 0.34 -15.18
C VAL A 160 4.59 -1.01 -15.18
N PRO A 161 5.28 -2.14 -14.89
CA PRO A 161 4.65 -3.46 -14.89
C PRO A 161 3.45 -3.55 -13.94
N THR A 162 2.31 -3.98 -14.46
CA THR A 162 1.07 -4.20 -13.71
C THR A 162 0.87 -5.65 -13.31
N ASP A 163 1.46 -6.58 -14.06
CA ASP A 163 1.34 -8.02 -13.87
C ASP A 163 2.69 -8.71 -14.07
N SER A 164 2.84 -9.91 -13.48
CA SER A 164 3.91 -10.83 -13.84
C SER A 164 3.57 -11.44 -15.21
N THR A 165 4.44 -11.27 -16.18
CA THR A 165 4.33 -11.90 -17.51
C THR A 165 5.32 -13.05 -17.61
N GLU A 166 4.99 -14.05 -18.43
CA GLU A 166 5.93 -15.13 -18.73
C GLU A 166 7.22 -14.53 -19.31
N PRO A 167 8.41 -14.83 -18.71
CA PRO A 167 9.64 -14.20 -19.10
C PRO A 167 10.07 -14.64 -20.52
N GLY A 168 10.75 -13.73 -21.20
CA GLY A 168 11.51 -14.03 -22.41
C GLY A 168 12.73 -14.92 -22.13
N SER A 169 13.63 -15.02 -23.06
CA SER A 169 14.91 -15.72 -22.84
C SER A 169 15.75 -15.00 -21.79
N ILE A 170 16.09 -15.71 -20.70
CA ILE A 170 17.00 -15.24 -19.66
C ILE A 170 18.30 -16.03 -19.77
N THR A 171 19.43 -15.38 -19.55
CA THR A 171 20.76 -15.99 -19.51
C THR A 171 21.29 -15.95 -18.08
N ILE A 172 21.93 -17.01 -17.65
CA ILE A 172 22.63 -17.08 -16.36
C ILE A 172 24.14 -16.97 -16.63
N ALA A 173 24.79 -15.99 -16.05
CA ALA A 173 26.22 -15.72 -16.24
C ALA A 173 26.94 -15.59 -14.89
N GLU A 174 28.25 -15.90 -14.82
CA GLU A 174 29.04 -15.63 -13.62
C GLU A 174 29.08 -14.12 -13.35
N ALA A 175 28.65 -13.73 -12.14
CA ALA A 175 28.63 -12.34 -11.73
C ALA A 175 30.03 -11.83 -11.29
N PHE A 176 30.86 -12.71 -10.71
CA PHE A 176 32.18 -12.36 -10.15
C PHE A 176 33.22 -13.42 -10.55
N PRO A 177 33.68 -13.47 -11.82
CA PRO A 177 34.51 -14.56 -12.37
C PRO A 177 35.90 -14.65 -11.75
N GLU A 178 36.43 -13.60 -11.14
CA GLU A 178 37.73 -13.59 -10.46
C GLU A 178 37.64 -14.03 -8.99
N LEU A 179 36.43 -14.27 -8.44
CA LEU A 179 36.21 -14.72 -7.07
C LEU A 179 35.79 -16.20 -7.04
N THR A 180 36.30 -16.95 -6.07
CA THR A 180 35.88 -18.32 -5.77
C THR A 180 35.69 -18.49 -4.27
N PHE A 181 34.69 -19.27 -3.86
CA PHE A 181 34.36 -19.53 -2.47
C PHE A 181 34.37 -21.03 -2.18
N ASP A 182 34.57 -21.41 -0.91
CA ASP A 182 34.62 -22.82 -0.50
C ASP A 182 33.28 -23.24 0.14
N LEU A 183 32.43 -23.89 -0.64
CA LEU A 183 31.08 -24.31 -0.23
C LEU A 183 30.22 -23.12 0.24
N PRO A 184 30.00 -22.10 -0.60
CA PRO A 184 29.14 -20.99 -0.24
C PRO A 184 27.71 -21.45 -0.12
N VAL A 185 26.97 -20.90 0.88
CA VAL A 185 25.57 -21.26 1.18
C VAL A 185 24.65 -20.06 1.37
N PHE A 186 25.19 -18.83 1.35
CA PHE A 186 24.37 -17.62 1.45
C PHE A 186 25.11 -16.40 0.91
N LEU A 187 24.36 -15.43 0.38
CA LEU A 187 24.84 -14.14 -0.06
C LEU A 187 23.83 -13.05 0.37
N ALA A 188 24.34 -11.91 0.82
CA ALA A 188 23.53 -10.74 1.11
C ALA A 188 24.28 -9.43 0.83
N ALA A 189 23.54 -8.36 0.53
CA ALA A 189 24.12 -7.02 0.42
C ALA A 189 24.39 -6.39 1.80
N VAL A 190 25.50 -5.67 1.94
CA VAL A 190 25.77 -4.85 3.13
C VAL A 190 24.84 -3.65 3.12
N PRO A 191 24.04 -3.42 4.18
CA PRO A 191 23.07 -2.33 4.18
C PRO A 191 23.73 -0.95 4.01
N GLY A 192 23.28 -0.22 3.00
CA GLY A 192 23.75 1.14 2.70
C GLY A 192 25.11 1.23 1.99
N GLU A 193 25.71 0.11 1.62
CA GLU A 193 27.01 0.05 0.93
C GLU A 193 26.87 -0.75 -0.37
N ASP A 194 27.71 -0.47 -1.36
CA ASP A 194 27.75 -1.26 -2.59
C ASP A 194 28.73 -2.44 -2.46
N ARG A 195 28.49 -3.23 -1.41
CA ARG A 195 29.27 -4.44 -1.09
C ARG A 195 28.34 -5.61 -0.80
N LEU A 196 28.85 -6.80 -1.04
CA LEU A 196 28.18 -8.07 -0.78
C LEU A 196 28.98 -8.89 0.23
N ILE A 197 28.25 -9.72 1.02
CA ILE A 197 28.87 -10.78 1.81
C ILE A 197 28.52 -12.14 1.22
N VAL A 198 29.45 -13.10 1.36
CA VAL A 198 29.23 -14.53 1.11
C VAL A 198 29.58 -15.32 2.37
N VAL A 199 28.69 -16.26 2.72
CA VAL A 199 28.83 -17.19 3.84
C VAL A 199 29.28 -18.53 3.31
N GLU A 200 30.43 -19.02 3.77
CA GLU A 200 30.90 -20.39 3.55
C GLU A 200 30.39 -21.33 4.67
N GLN A 201 29.86 -22.49 4.28
CA GLN A 201 29.28 -23.49 5.20
C GLN A 201 30.22 -23.88 6.35
N LYS A 202 31.54 -23.82 6.11
CA LYS A 202 32.58 -24.16 7.08
C LYS A 202 32.79 -23.15 8.21
N GLY A 203 32.10 -22.00 8.17
CA GLY A 203 32.17 -21.02 9.26
C GLY A 203 32.78 -19.67 8.91
N ARG A 204 33.13 -19.41 7.65
CA ARG A 204 33.73 -18.15 7.21
C ARG A 204 32.71 -17.25 6.53
N VAL A 205 32.88 -15.94 6.72
CA VAL A 205 32.13 -14.91 6.00
C VAL A 205 33.11 -13.93 5.36
N TYR A 206 32.91 -13.68 4.08
CA TYR A 206 33.73 -12.75 3.31
C TYR A 206 32.86 -11.55 2.88
N VAL A 207 33.53 -10.41 2.71
CA VAL A 207 32.95 -9.19 2.11
C VAL A 207 33.78 -8.79 0.90
N PHE A 208 33.09 -8.25 -0.15
CA PHE A 208 33.74 -7.77 -1.38
C PHE A 208 32.85 -6.71 -2.06
N ASP A 209 33.42 -5.91 -2.94
CA ASP A 209 32.72 -4.89 -3.69
C ASP A 209 31.77 -5.53 -4.72
N ASN A 210 30.57 -4.95 -4.91
CA ASN A 210 29.60 -5.40 -5.90
C ASN A 210 29.98 -4.87 -7.30
N ASP A 211 31.11 -5.36 -7.81
CA ASP A 211 31.69 -5.03 -9.10
C ASP A 211 32.09 -6.31 -9.82
N SER A 212 31.68 -6.50 -11.07
CA SER A 212 32.00 -7.70 -11.86
C SER A 212 33.51 -7.99 -12.02
N ASP A 213 34.34 -6.95 -11.96
CA ASP A 213 35.78 -7.05 -12.09
C ASP A 213 36.50 -7.22 -10.73
N VAL A 214 35.73 -7.36 -9.61
CA VAL A 214 36.34 -7.54 -8.29
C VAL A 214 37.13 -8.84 -8.19
N ALA A 215 38.38 -8.73 -7.75
CA ALA A 215 39.31 -9.88 -7.59
C ALA A 215 39.74 -10.09 -6.13
N ILE A 216 39.27 -9.27 -5.21
CA ILE A 216 39.67 -9.29 -3.80
C ILE A 216 38.46 -9.44 -2.90
N LYS A 217 38.48 -10.37 -1.97
CA LYS A 217 37.54 -10.51 -0.87
C LYS A 217 38.27 -10.42 0.48
N SER A 218 37.64 -9.85 1.48
CA SER A 218 38.17 -9.74 2.84
C SER A 218 37.35 -10.61 3.79
N THR A 219 38.01 -11.22 4.79
CA THR A 219 37.30 -12.02 5.82
C THR A 219 36.64 -11.09 6.81
N VAL A 220 35.31 -11.23 6.98
CA VAL A 220 34.55 -10.53 8.02
C VAL A 220 34.71 -11.20 9.37
N PHE A 221 34.54 -12.52 9.43
CA PHE A 221 34.86 -13.35 10.60
C PHE A 221 35.05 -14.83 10.24
N ASP A 222 35.62 -15.60 11.19
CA ASP A 222 35.87 -17.02 11.04
C ASP A 222 35.46 -17.75 12.32
N LEU A 223 34.38 -18.52 12.24
CA LEU A 223 33.85 -19.40 13.27
C LEU A 223 34.15 -20.88 13.00
N SER A 224 35.08 -21.20 12.12
CA SER A 224 35.36 -22.58 11.67
C SER A 224 35.79 -23.54 12.82
N ASP A 225 36.29 -23.01 13.91
CA ASP A 225 36.66 -23.81 15.11
C ASP A 225 35.40 -24.15 15.98
N ASP A 226 34.33 -23.39 15.89
CA ASP A 226 33.10 -23.54 16.67
C ASP A 226 31.99 -24.24 15.90
N VAL A 227 32.04 -24.19 14.57
CA VAL A 227 31.01 -24.72 13.67
C VAL A 227 31.17 -26.24 13.51
N LEU A 228 30.07 -26.97 13.76
CA LEU A 228 29.99 -28.40 13.47
C LEU A 228 29.72 -28.62 11.99
N PHE A 229 30.68 -29.12 11.24
CA PHE A 229 30.55 -29.50 9.84
C PHE A 229 31.43 -30.75 9.57
N ALA A 230 30.81 -31.85 9.15
CA ALA A 230 31.55 -33.13 8.91
C ALA A 230 32.08 -33.27 7.48
N GLY A 231 31.75 -32.35 6.57
CA GLY A 231 32.19 -32.40 5.16
C GLY A 231 31.21 -33.17 4.26
N GLY A 232 31.50 -33.20 2.98
CA GLY A 232 30.65 -33.85 1.96
C GLY A 232 29.26 -33.17 1.85
N ASN A 233 28.20 -33.95 1.95
CA ASN A 233 26.82 -33.51 1.88
C ASN A 233 26.19 -33.29 3.27
N ASP A 234 26.97 -32.93 4.28
CA ASP A 234 26.45 -32.55 5.59
C ASP A 234 25.61 -31.29 5.47
N GLU A 235 24.43 -31.31 6.09
CA GLU A 235 23.56 -30.13 6.12
C GLU A 235 23.85 -29.21 7.31
N GLN A 236 24.77 -29.59 8.18
CA GLN A 236 25.27 -28.79 9.30
C GLN A 236 26.29 -27.75 8.80
N GLY A 237 26.58 -26.75 9.60
CA GLY A 237 27.53 -25.69 9.22
C GLY A 237 27.10 -24.32 9.71
N LEU A 238 27.72 -23.29 9.16
CA LEU A 238 27.25 -21.92 9.20
C LEU A 238 26.23 -21.76 8.07
N LEU A 239 24.93 -21.64 8.42
CA LEU A 239 23.83 -21.83 7.48
C LEU A 239 23.05 -20.55 7.14
N GLY A 240 23.07 -19.55 8.05
CA GLY A 240 22.33 -18.32 7.88
C GLY A 240 23.05 -17.10 8.42
N PHE A 241 22.73 -15.97 7.83
CA PHE A 241 23.26 -14.67 8.20
C PHE A 241 22.20 -13.59 7.96
N ALA A 242 22.11 -12.60 8.87
CA ALA A 242 21.26 -11.44 8.68
C ALA A 242 21.92 -10.19 9.27
N PHE A 243 21.78 -9.08 8.57
CA PHE A 243 22.09 -7.75 9.11
C PHE A 243 20.92 -7.25 9.94
N ASP A 244 21.22 -6.58 11.07
CA ASP A 244 20.21 -5.87 11.86
C ASP A 244 19.54 -4.77 11.02
N PRO A 245 18.22 -4.53 11.13
CA PRO A 245 17.56 -3.40 10.45
C PRO A 245 18.20 -2.04 10.74
N ASN A 246 18.79 -1.89 11.93
CA ASN A 246 19.51 -0.69 12.36
C ASN A 246 21.04 -0.83 12.22
N PHE A 247 21.52 -1.68 11.31
CA PHE A 247 22.95 -1.96 11.13
C PHE A 247 23.81 -0.72 10.92
N SER A 248 23.28 0.29 10.24
CA SER A 248 23.97 1.58 10.05
C SER A 248 24.40 2.24 11.36
N THR A 249 23.67 2.00 12.45
CA THR A 249 23.89 2.60 13.78
C THR A 249 24.48 1.62 14.80
N ASN A 250 23.94 0.39 14.89
CA ASN A 250 24.31 -0.58 15.92
C ASN A 250 25.39 -1.56 15.49
N ARG A 251 25.56 -1.77 14.18
CA ARG A 251 26.53 -2.70 13.57
C ARG A 251 26.35 -4.15 14.01
N TYR A 252 25.12 -4.55 14.34
CA TYR A 252 24.83 -5.93 14.69
C TYR A 252 24.59 -6.80 13.47
N ILE A 253 25.12 -8.04 13.56
CA ILE A 253 24.87 -9.14 12.61
C ILE A 253 24.41 -10.37 13.39
N TYR A 254 23.59 -11.19 12.77
CA TYR A 254 23.07 -12.44 13.34
C TYR A 254 23.47 -13.60 12.46
N VAL A 255 23.82 -14.70 13.08
CA VAL A 255 24.21 -15.94 12.39
C VAL A 255 23.48 -17.14 12.96
N HIS A 256 23.20 -18.12 12.10
CA HIS A 256 22.70 -19.44 12.46
C HIS A 256 23.77 -20.47 12.13
N TYR A 257 24.26 -21.17 13.13
CA TYR A 257 25.26 -22.19 12.94
C TYR A 257 25.00 -23.46 13.75
N SER A 258 25.54 -24.60 13.28
CA SER A 258 25.51 -25.87 13.99
C SER A 258 26.71 -25.96 14.94
N ALA A 259 26.47 -26.41 16.18
CA ALA A 259 27.51 -26.62 17.18
C ALA A 259 27.46 -28.03 17.77
N ALA A 260 28.62 -28.48 18.27
CA ALA A 260 28.77 -29.79 18.91
C ALA A 260 28.60 -29.74 20.44
N SER A 261 28.43 -30.91 21.05
CA SER A 261 28.55 -31.20 22.48
C SER A 261 27.59 -30.37 23.38
N PRO A 262 26.25 -30.50 23.25
CA PRO A 262 25.49 -31.39 22.38
C PRO A 262 25.31 -30.81 20.97
N ARG A 263 24.95 -31.67 20.00
CA ARG A 263 24.54 -31.22 18.66
C ARG A 263 23.32 -30.29 18.78
N ARG A 264 23.46 -29.09 18.23
CA ARG A 264 22.41 -28.05 18.30
C ARG A 264 22.61 -27.02 17.22
N SER A 265 21.52 -26.34 16.86
CA SER A 265 21.54 -25.09 16.12
C SER A 265 21.68 -23.93 17.11
N VAL A 266 22.49 -22.95 16.79
CA VAL A 266 22.75 -21.76 17.61
C VAL A 266 22.47 -20.52 16.77
N ILE A 267 21.73 -19.58 17.34
CA ILE A 267 21.52 -18.23 16.80
C ILE A 267 22.30 -17.28 17.68
N SER A 268 23.29 -16.60 17.11
CA SER A 268 24.13 -15.65 17.82
C SER A 268 24.20 -14.30 17.13
N ARG A 269 24.31 -13.24 17.93
CA ARG A 269 24.56 -11.88 17.49
C ARG A 269 26.02 -11.51 17.74
N PHE A 270 26.64 -10.87 16.74
CA PHE A 270 27.97 -10.27 16.85
C PHE A 270 27.91 -8.78 16.51
N ARG A 271 28.98 -8.06 16.81
CA ARG A 271 29.15 -6.66 16.40
C ARG A 271 30.24 -6.53 15.36
N TRP A 272 29.92 -5.92 14.23
CA TRP A 272 30.86 -5.57 13.17
C TRP A 272 31.61 -4.30 13.54
N ASP A 273 32.96 -4.37 13.63
CA ASP A 273 33.82 -3.22 13.87
C ASP A 273 34.18 -2.54 12.55
N VAL A 274 33.71 -1.29 12.40
CA VAL A 274 33.94 -0.47 11.19
C VAL A 274 35.44 -0.15 10.97
N ALA A 275 36.24 -0.06 12.05
CA ALA A 275 37.62 0.32 11.93
C ALA A 275 38.50 -0.82 11.37
N THR A 276 38.15 -2.07 11.67
CA THR A 276 38.86 -3.28 11.20
C THR A 276 38.15 -3.97 10.04
N ASP A 277 36.89 -3.56 9.75
CA ASP A 277 35.98 -4.22 8.81
C ASP A 277 35.78 -5.73 9.12
N MET A 278 35.80 -6.08 10.41
CA MET A 278 35.66 -7.43 10.93
C MET A 278 34.63 -7.51 12.05
N ALA A 279 33.95 -8.63 12.16
CA ALA A 279 33.09 -8.89 13.32
C ALA A 279 33.96 -9.36 14.51
N ALA A 280 33.80 -8.70 15.65
CA ALA A 280 34.52 -9.03 16.87
C ALA A 280 33.93 -10.28 17.53
N LEU A 281 34.65 -11.41 17.55
CA LEU A 281 34.18 -12.68 18.08
C LEU A 281 33.87 -12.63 19.60
N ASP A 282 34.61 -11.80 20.35
CA ASP A 282 34.41 -11.60 21.78
C ASP A 282 33.10 -10.81 22.12
N THR A 283 32.40 -10.33 21.10
CA THR A 283 31.09 -9.67 21.24
C THR A 283 29.92 -10.62 21.10
N GLU A 284 30.15 -11.92 20.98
CA GLU A 284 29.11 -12.91 20.84
C GLU A 284 28.04 -12.81 21.95
N LYS A 285 26.77 -12.72 21.54
CA LYS A 285 25.63 -12.93 22.42
C LYS A 285 24.77 -14.03 21.81
N GLN A 286 24.70 -15.20 22.46
CA GLN A 286 23.77 -16.25 22.04
C GLN A 286 22.35 -15.78 22.30
N ILE A 287 21.53 -15.78 21.28
CA ILE A 287 20.11 -15.38 21.32
C ILE A 287 19.23 -16.60 21.64
N LEU A 288 19.42 -17.67 20.90
CA LEU A 288 18.64 -18.90 21.01
C LEU A 288 19.48 -20.11 20.63
N TRP A 289 19.22 -21.26 21.22
CA TRP A 289 19.72 -22.53 20.71
C TRP A 289 18.65 -23.63 20.78
N VAL A 290 18.70 -24.56 19.82
CA VAL A 290 17.76 -25.68 19.70
C VAL A 290 18.55 -26.97 19.50
N ALA A 291 18.25 -27.99 20.33
CA ALA A 291 18.89 -29.30 20.19
C ALA A 291 18.51 -29.95 18.85
N GLN A 292 19.48 -30.48 18.14
CA GLN A 292 19.30 -31.17 16.87
C GLN A 292 19.48 -32.68 17.03
N PRO A 293 18.42 -33.46 16.83
CA PRO A 293 18.51 -34.92 17.01
C PRO A 293 19.38 -35.59 15.94
N TYR A 294 19.35 -35.10 14.70
CA TYR A 294 20.10 -35.61 13.55
C TYR A 294 20.97 -34.52 12.91
N SER A 295 21.80 -34.91 11.91
CA SER A 295 22.68 -33.99 11.19
C SER A 295 22.08 -33.36 9.94
N ASN A 296 20.80 -33.66 9.65
CA ASN A 296 20.07 -33.17 8.50
C ASN A 296 18.75 -32.48 8.93
N HIS A 297 18.10 -31.79 8.00
CA HIS A 297 16.94 -30.94 8.22
C HIS A 297 17.19 -29.84 9.25
N ASN A 298 18.29 -29.15 9.11
CA ASN A 298 18.69 -28.11 10.05
C ASN A 298 18.00 -26.76 9.75
N GLY A 299 17.41 -26.58 8.53
CA GLY A 299 16.93 -25.31 8.07
C GLY A 299 18.07 -24.30 7.95
N GLY A 300 18.01 -23.20 8.68
CA GLY A 300 19.16 -22.30 8.88
C GLY A 300 18.95 -20.88 8.39
N MET A 301 17.93 -20.61 7.59
CA MET A 301 17.67 -19.26 7.10
C MET A 301 17.31 -18.29 8.21
N LEU A 302 17.88 -17.08 8.14
CA LEU A 302 17.57 -15.92 8.96
C LEU A 302 17.17 -14.74 8.06
N ALA A 303 16.12 -14.04 8.42
CA ALA A 303 15.81 -12.75 7.81
C ALA A 303 15.00 -11.87 8.75
N PHE A 304 15.19 -10.56 8.65
CA PHE A 304 14.30 -9.60 9.31
C PHE A 304 13.09 -9.30 8.44
N GLY A 305 11.91 -9.28 9.06
CA GLY A 305 10.69 -8.88 8.39
C GLY A 305 10.77 -7.41 7.95
N PRO A 306 10.55 -7.09 6.67
CA PRO A 306 10.72 -5.73 6.16
C PRO A 306 9.67 -4.74 6.68
N LEU A 307 8.53 -5.25 7.15
CA LEU A 307 7.42 -4.43 7.64
C LEU A 307 7.40 -4.27 9.17
N ASP A 308 7.96 -5.23 9.90
CA ASP A 308 7.86 -5.29 11.38
C ASP A 308 9.22 -5.23 12.10
N GLY A 309 10.32 -5.50 11.38
CA GLY A 309 11.69 -5.45 11.91
C GLY A 309 12.04 -6.58 12.88
N PHE A 310 11.22 -7.63 13.00
CA PHE A 310 11.50 -8.79 13.85
C PHE A 310 12.33 -9.83 13.11
N LEU A 311 13.06 -10.66 13.86
CA LEU A 311 13.89 -11.72 13.31
C LEU A 311 13.06 -12.99 13.10
N TYR A 312 13.04 -13.49 11.85
CA TYR A 312 12.45 -14.77 11.48
C TYR A 312 13.56 -15.81 11.30
N ILE A 313 13.28 -17.03 11.79
CA ILE A 313 14.28 -18.11 11.87
C ILE A 313 13.64 -19.42 11.41
N ALA A 314 14.19 -20.07 10.38
CA ALA A 314 13.72 -21.37 9.92
C ALA A 314 14.45 -22.52 10.61
N PHE A 315 13.67 -23.49 11.10
CA PHE A 315 14.15 -24.77 11.58
C PHE A 315 13.42 -25.90 10.86
N GLY A 316 14.16 -26.91 10.39
CA GLY A 316 13.59 -28.17 9.95
C GLY A 316 13.11 -29.05 11.11
N ASP A 317 12.50 -30.19 10.79
CA ASP A 317 11.91 -31.14 11.76
C ASP A 317 12.95 -31.85 12.65
N GLY A 318 14.23 -31.56 12.45
CA GLY A 318 15.37 -32.14 13.20
C GLY A 318 15.92 -33.40 12.58
N GLY A 319 15.40 -33.82 11.40
CA GLY A 319 16.08 -34.82 10.58
C GLY A 319 15.56 -36.25 10.63
N SER A 320 16.25 -37.12 9.86
CA SER A 320 15.83 -38.47 9.51
C SER A 320 14.60 -38.49 8.57
N GLY A 321 14.10 -39.68 8.19
CA GLY A 321 12.95 -39.80 7.30
C GLY A 321 11.64 -39.88 8.04
N GLY A 322 10.62 -39.15 7.59
CA GLY A 322 9.24 -39.24 8.08
C GLY A 322 8.98 -38.68 9.46
N ASP A 323 9.78 -37.71 9.90
CA ASP A 323 9.64 -37.02 11.19
C ASP A 323 9.49 -38.00 12.37
N PRO A 324 10.50 -38.80 12.71
CA PRO A 324 10.37 -39.87 13.70
C PRO A 324 10.10 -39.38 15.12
N GLN A 325 10.23 -38.07 15.36
CA GLN A 325 9.97 -37.45 16.66
C GLN A 325 8.65 -36.65 16.68
N GLY A 326 7.98 -36.50 15.55
CA GLY A 326 6.72 -35.79 15.42
C GLY A 326 6.85 -34.27 15.62
N ASN A 327 8.02 -33.70 15.31
CA ASN A 327 8.29 -32.29 15.55
C ASN A 327 7.44 -31.37 14.66
N GLY A 328 7.17 -31.74 13.39
CA GLY A 328 6.40 -30.93 12.47
C GLY A 328 4.99 -30.58 12.96
N GLN A 329 4.38 -31.44 13.76
CA GLN A 329 3.05 -31.21 14.36
C GLN A 329 3.09 -30.99 15.89
N ASN A 330 4.27 -30.81 16.46
CA ASN A 330 4.42 -30.58 17.91
C ASN A 330 4.62 -29.11 18.24
N GLY A 331 3.56 -28.37 18.56
CA GLY A 331 3.63 -26.96 18.92
C GLY A 331 4.54 -26.62 20.12
N MET A 332 4.98 -27.61 20.92
CA MET A 332 5.95 -27.40 22.00
C MET A 332 7.40 -27.58 21.56
N SER A 333 7.63 -27.96 20.30
CA SER A 333 8.96 -28.03 19.65
C SER A 333 9.20 -26.79 18.80
N LEU A 334 10.42 -26.25 18.78
CA LEU A 334 10.82 -25.21 17.85
C LEU A 334 11.32 -25.79 16.50
N LEU A 335 11.39 -27.12 16.38
CA LEU A 335 11.74 -27.82 15.14
C LEU A 335 10.50 -27.95 14.25
N GLY A 336 10.69 -27.91 12.92
CA GLY A 336 9.63 -27.97 11.94
C GLY A 336 8.81 -26.65 11.84
N THR A 337 9.47 -25.52 12.08
CA THR A 337 8.78 -24.23 12.25
C THR A 337 9.57 -23.07 11.63
N ILE A 338 8.86 -21.97 11.42
CA ILE A 338 9.45 -20.63 11.29
C ILE A 338 9.11 -19.87 12.57
N LEU A 339 10.14 -19.38 13.27
CA LEU A 339 10.00 -18.55 14.47
C LEU A 339 9.99 -17.07 14.11
N ARG A 340 9.41 -16.24 15.00
CA ARG A 340 9.46 -14.78 14.96
C ARG A 340 9.71 -14.22 16.34
N ILE A 341 10.83 -13.51 16.52
CA ILE A 341 11.27 -12.95 17.80
C ILE A 341 11.75 -11.51 17.65
N ASP A 342 11.63 -10.72 18.72
CA ASP A 342 12.22 -9.38 18.82
C ASP A 342 13.59 -9.46 19.51
N VAL A 343 14.65 -9.21 18.76
CA VAL A 343 16.04 -9.25 19.25
C VAL A 343 16.53 -7.94 19.88
N HIS A 344 15.62 -6.97 20.01
CA HIS A 344 15.81 -5.70 20.72
C HIS A 344 14.88 -5.64 21.96
N PRO A 345 15.08 -6.52 22.97
CA PRO A 345 14.18 -6.64 24.09
C PRO A 345 14.08 -5.31 24.88
N GLN A 346 12.90 -5.06 25.41
CA GLN A 346 12.64 -3.87 26.23
C GLN A 346 13.39 -3.92 27.55
N ASP A 347 13.47 -5.10 28.19
CA ASP A 347 14.36 -5.32 29.36
C ASP A 347 15.75 -5.72 28.87
N PRO A 348 16.81 -4.93 29.13
CA PRO A 348 18.18 -5.31 28.77
C PRO A 348 18.68 -6.61 29.40
N ALA A 349 17.99 -7.14 30.42
CA ALA A 349 18.30 -8.44 31.01
C ALA A 349 17.82 -9.60 30.15
N ASP A 350 16.83 -9.40 29.30
CA ASP A 350 16.33 -10.41 28.37
C ASP A 350 17.26 -10.54 27.15
N VAL A 351 17.15 -11.65 26.48
CA VAL A 351 17.95 -11.94 25.28
C VAL A 351 17.16 -11.59 24.03
N TYR A 352 15.86 -11.83 24.05
CA TYR A 352 14.86 -11.45 23.07
C TYR A 352 13.49 -11.34 23.74
N ASP A 353 12.57 -10.66 23.10
CA ASP A 353 11.16 -10.62 23.45
C ASP A 353 10.31 -11.40 22.44
N ILE A 354 9.10 -11.77 22.85
CA ILE A 354 8.09 -12.32 21.96
C ILE A 354 7.20 -11.16 21.46
N PRO A 355 7.12 -10.91 20.13
CA PRO A 355 6.21 -9.92 19.59
C PRO A 355 4.77 -10.11 20.09
N LEU A 356 4.11 -8.99 20.43
CA LEU A 356 2.77 -9.05 21.05
C LEU A 356 1.70 -9.68 20.15
N ASP A 357 1.90 -9.60 18.85
CA ASP A 357 1.05 -10.13 17.79
C ASP A 357 1.51 -11.48 17.27
N ASN A 358 2.44 -12.18 17.97
CA ASN A 358 2.76 -13.55 17.61
C ASN A 358 1.51 -14.42 17.74
N PRO A 359 1.23 -15.27 16.73
CA PRO A 359 -0.09 -15.90 16.56
C PRO A 359 -0.46 -16.89 17.67
N PHE A 360 0.52 -17.46 18.35
CA PHE A 360 0.31 -18.50 19.36
C PHE A 360 0.53 -18.02 20.80
N ARG A 361 0.81 -16.74 21.03
CA ARG A 361 1.14 -16.17 22.35
C ARG A 361 0.12 -16.48 23.47
N SER A 362 -1.13 -16.74 23.16
CA SER A 362 -2.17 -17.11 24.12
C SER A 362 -2.49 -18.61 24.14
N ASN A 363 -1.70 -19.45 23.45
CA ASN A 363 -1.94 -20.88 23.32
C ASN A 363 -0.91 -21.68 24.13
N GLU A 364 -1.29 -22.14 25.33
CA GLU A 364 -0.40 -22.90 26.22
C GLU A 364 0.16 -24.20 25.61
N ASN A 365 -0.36 -24.66 24.47
CA ASN A 365 0.08 -25.87 23.78
C ASN A 365 1.04 -25.58 22.61
N VAL A 366 1.37 -24.31 22.36
CA VAL A 366 2.28 -23.90 21.29
C VAL A 366 3.26 -22.87 21.87
N ARG A 367 4.52 -23.01 21.51
CA ARG A 367 5.58 -22.07 21.92
C ARG A 367 5.32 -20.68 21.33
N ASP A 368 5.47 -19.66 22.15
CA ASP A 368 5.20 -18.27 21.78
C ASP A 368 6.08 -17.72 20.66
N GLU A 369 7.29 -18.30 20.49
CA GLU A 369 8.24 -17.96 19.43
C GLU A 369 7.75 -18.34 18.03
N ILE A 370 6.84 -19.34 17.93
CA ILE A 370 6.41 -19.90 16.64
C ILE A 370 5.53 -18.91 15.88
N TYR A 371 5.90 -18.65 14.63
CA TYR A 371 5.13 -17.89 13.66
C TYR A 371 4.28 -18.82 12.78
N ALA A 372 4.89 -19.91 12.28
CA ALA A 372 4.23 -20.94 11.48
C ALA A 372 4.88 -22.31 11.77
N MET A 373 4.11 -23.39 11.55
CA MET A 373 4.54 -24.76 11.85
C MET A 373 4.14 -25.74 10.76
N GLY A 374 4.56 -27.00 10.90
CA GLY A 374 4.23 -28.03 9.92
C GLY A 374 5.11 -28.01 8.68
N LEU A 375 6.37 -27.61 8.84
CA LEU A 375 7.40 -27.60 7.81
C LEU A 375 8.39 -28.73 8.04
N ARG A 376 8.94 -29.29 6.93
CA ARG A 376 9.90 -30.40 7.02
C ARG A 376 11.34 -29.92 7.11
N ASN A 377 11.82 -29.18 6.12
CA ASN A 377 13.14 -28.60 6.05
C ASN A 377 13.11 -27.34 5.20
N PRO A 378 12.53 -26.23 5.73
CA PRO A 378 12.46 -24.96 5.02
C PRO A 378 13.86 -24.40 4.86
N TRP A 379 14.50 -24.77 3.72
CA TRP A 379 15.93 -24.50 3.49
C TRP A 379 16.18 -23.01 3.30
N ARG A 380 15.46 -22.37 2.36
CA ARG A 380 15.51 -20.92 2.19
C ARG A 380 14.09 -20.34 2.19
N PHE A 381 13.96 -19.22 2.86
CA PHE A 381 12.79 -18.35 2.74
C PHE A 381 13.24 -16.91 2.42
N SER A 382 12.36 -16.14 1.86
CA SER A 382 12.60 -14.71 1.61
C SER A 382 11.34 -13.90 1.76
N PHE A 383 11.51 -12.64 2.10
CA PHE A 383 10.43 -11.67 2.01
C PHE A 383 10.42 -11.03 0.62
N ASP A 384 9.27 -11.00 0.00
CA ASP A 384 9.06 -10.11 -1.12
C ASP A 384 9.18 -8.65 -0.62
N ARG A 385 10.19 -7.94 -1.07
CA ARG A 385 10.49 -6.56 -0.62
C ARG A 385 9.33 -5.60 -0.85
N GLN A 386 8.46 -5.88 -1.82
CA GLN A 386 7.38 -4.99 -2.20
C GLN A 386 6.06 -5.29 -1.47
N THR A 387 5.75 -6.56 -1.23
CA THR A 387 4.48 -6.96 -0.60
C THR A 387 4.62 -7.35 0.86
N GLY A 388 5.85 -7.57 1.32
CA GLY A 388 6.14 -8.08 2.67
C GLY A 388 5.74 -9.55 2.87
N LYS A 389 5.25 -10.24 1.83
CA LYS A 389 4.87 -11.66 1.92
C LYS A 389 6.11 -12.52 2.12
N LEU A 390 6.00 -13.48 3.03
CA LEU A 390 7.04 -14.46 3.31
C LEU A 390 6.85 -15.68 2.39
N TRP A 391 7.82 -15.93 1.53
CA TRP A 391 7.90 -17.08 0.63
C TRP A 391 8.89 -18.09 1.19
N ALA A 392 8.50 -19.35 1.33
CA ALA A 392 9.37 -20.42 1.80
C ALA A 392 9.39 -21.57 0.78
N ALA A 393 10.56 -22.21 0.68
CA ALA A 393 10.74 -23.45 -0.04
C ALA A 393 11.04 -24.55 0.96
N ASP A 394 10.16 -25.53 1.02
CA ASP A 394 10.25 -26.65 1.97
C ASP A 394 10.65 -27.93 1.23
N VAL A 395 11.75 -28.53 1.65
CA VAL A 395 12.30 -29.74 1.02
C VAL A 395 11.47 -30.94 1.42
N GLY A 396 10.85 -31.58 0.43
CA GLY A 396 9.99 -32.74 0.61
C GLY A 396 10.72 -34.05 0.97
N GLN A 397 9.96 -35.07 1.34
CA GLN A 397 10.49 -36.35 1.81
C GLN A 397 10.98 -37.25 0.68
N SER A 398 10.13 -37.53 -0.29
CA SER A 398 10.43 -38.49 -1.35
C SER A 398 9.65 -38.33 -2.64
N ARG A 399 8.65 -37.50 -2.69
CA ARG A 399 7.72 -37.37 -3.82
C ARG A 399 7.58 -35.96 -4.35
N LEU A 400 7.39 -34.99 -3.46
CA LEU A 400 7.05 -33.62 -3.82
C LEU A 400 8.01 -32.65 -3.13
N GLU A 401 8.35 -31.58 -3.82
CA GLU A 401 8.96 -30.36 -3.31
C GLU A 401 7.91 -29.27 -3.34
N GLU A 402 7.95 -28.31 -2.40
CA GLU A 402 6.87 -27.34 -2.27
C GLU A 402 7.34 -25.89 -2.04
N ILE A 403 6.50 -24.96 -2.48
CA ILE A 403 6.64 -23.51 -2.25
C ILE A 403 5.40 -23.01 -1.53
N ASP A 404 5.62 -22.29 -0.43
CA ASP A 404 4.59 -21.75 0.43
C ASP A 404 4.64 -20.23 0.51
N ILE A 405 3.48 -19.59 0.64
CA ILE A 405 3.38 -18.23 1.19
C ILE A 405 3.02 -18.40 2.66
N VAL A 406 3.96 -18.05 3.54
CA VAL A 406 3.85 -18.33 4.96
C VAL A 406 3.08 -17.22 5.68
N GLU A 407 1.99 -17.61 6.33
CA GLU A 407 1.09 -16.73 7.06
C GLU A 407 1.20 -16.94 8.59
N ALA A 408 0.89 -15.91 9.36
CA ALA A 408 0.88 -15.98 10.82
C ALA A 408 -0.10 -17.04 11.32
N GLY A 409 0.39 -17.99 12.11
CA GLY A 409 -0.41 -19.09 12.66
C GLY A 409 -0.66 -20.23 11.67
N GLY A 410 -0.03 -20.19 10.49
CA GLY A 410 -0.16 -21.23 9.46
C GLY A 410 0.40 -22.58 9.90
N ASN A 411 -0.27 -23.67 9.46
CA ASN A 411 0.21 -25.03 9.57
C ASN A 411 0.28 -25.66 8.17
N TYR A 412 1.49 -25.97 7.70
CA TYR A 412 1.79 -26.43 6.33
C TYR A 412 1.75 -27.96 6.16
N GLY A 413 1.38 -28.67 7.23
CA GLY A 413 0.91 -30.04 7.13
C GLY A 413 1.96 -31.13 7.34
N TRP A 414 3.25 -30.87 7.27
CA TRP A 414 4.27 -31.89 7.58
C TRP A 414 4.13 -32.32 9.07
N CYS A 415 4.09 -33.61 9.42
CA CYS A 415 4.30 -34.83 8.60
C CYS A 415 2.99 -35.54 8.18
N ALA A 416 1.84 -34.87 8.21
CA ALA A 416 0.58 -35.45 7.72
C ALA A 416 0.46 -35.38 6.19
N PHE A 417 1.11 -34.40 5.58
CA PHE A 417 1.16 -34.19 4.15
C PHE A 417 2.62 -34.03 3.67
N GLU A 418 2.88 -34.38 2.43
CA GLU A 418 4.03 -34.01 1.62
C GLU A 418 3.46 -33.32 0.37
N GLY A 419 3.61 -32.01 0.27
CA GLY A 419 2.84 -31.22 -0.67
C GLY A 419 1.33 -31.34 -0.43
N THR A 420 0.57 -31.58 -1.48
CA THR A 420 -0.88 -31.84 -1.39
C THR A 420 -1.22 -33.30 -1.12
N GLU A 421 -0.23 -34.22 -1.07
CA GLU A 421 -0.47 -35.63 -0.87
C GLU A 421 -0.33 -36.06 0.60
N ARG A 422 -1.27 -36.86 1.08
CA ARG A 422 -1.17 -37.44 2.42
C ARG A 422 0.07 -38.32 2.55
N TYR A 423 0.83 -38.10 3.62
CA TYR A 423 2.00 -38.90 3.96
C TYR A 423 1.60 -40.08 4.88
N ALA A 424 1.89 -41.30 4.45
CA ALA A 424 1.39 -42.50 5.12
C ALA A 424 2.09 -42.85 6.45
N GLY A 425 3.21 -42.21 6.76
CA GLY A 425 4.01 -42.48 7.97
C GLY A 425 3.61 -41.66 9.20
N CYS A 426 2.73 -40.72 9.05
CA CYS A 426 2.31 -39.80 10.11
C CYS A 426 0.80 -39.83 10.33
N SER A 427 0.37 -39.77 11.55
CA SER A 427 -1.04 -39.68 11.93
C SER A 427 -1.30 -38.39 12.68
N THR A 428 -2.38 -37.69 12.31
CA THR A 428 -2.87 -36.52 13.02
C THR A 428 -4.37 -36.66 13.29
N THR A 429 -4.86 -36.06 14.37
CA THR A 429 -6.28 -35.95 14.66
C THR A 429 -6.93 -34.71 14.06
N LEU A 430 -6.12 -33.81 13.49
CA LEU A 430 -6.60 -32.59 12.85
C LEU A 430 -7.27 -32.91 11.51
N PRO A 431 -8.38 -32.23 11.16
CA PRO A 431 -8.98 -32.36 9.85
C PRO A 431 -8.08 -31.76 8.76
N ASP A 432 -8.18 -32.25 7.53
CA ASP A 432 -7.39 -31.79 6.40
C ASP A 432 -7.50 -30.28 6.15
N SER A 433 -8.67 -29.71 6.42
CA SER A 433 -8.92 -28.26 6.32
C SER A 433 -8.14 -27.38 7.33
N SER A 434 -7.43 -28.00 8.27
CA SER A 434 -6.53 -27.28 9.20
C SER A 434 -5.17 -26.99 8.62
N PHE A 435 -4.85 -27.56 7.46
CA PHE A 435 -3.55 -27.42 6.82
C PHE A 435 -3.65 -26.50 5.59
N ILE A 436 -2.65 -25.67 5.43
CA ILE A 436 -2.51 -24.77 4.28
C ILE A 436 -1.74 -25.52 3.20
N PRO A 437 -2.31 -25.75 2.01
CA PRO A 437 -1.59 -26.41 0.93
C PRO A 437 -0.57 -25.44 0.31
N PRO A 438 0.53 -25.97 -0.29
CA PRO A 438 1.49 -25.16 -1.01
C PRO A 438 0.84 -24.43 -2.20
N ILE A 439 1.42 -23.27 -2.56
CA ILE A 439 0.99 -22.53 -3.75
C ILE A 439 1.50 -23.17 -5.05
N HIS A 440 2.59 -23.93 -4.94
CA HIS A 440 3.18 -24.71 -6.03
C HIS A 440 3.93 -25.90 -5.48
N GLU A 441 3.88 -27.02 -6.21
CA GLU A 441 4.63 -28.23 -5.91
C GLU A 441 5.15 -28.87 -7.20
N TYR A 442 6.24 -29.63 -7.11
CA TYR A 442 6.78 -30.40 -8.23
C TYR A 442 7.34 -31.75 -7.79
N GLY A 443 7.36 -32.69 -8.74
CA GLY A 443 7.74 -34.07 -8.47
C GLY A 443 9.19 -34.40 -8.83
N ARG A 444 9.58 -35.65 -8.54
CA ARG A 444 10.96 -36.16 -8.72
C ARG A 444 11.43 -36.21 -10.17
N ALA A 445 10.55 -36.03 -11.14
CA ALA A 445 10.93 -35.88 -12.54
C ALA A 445 11.52 -34.49 -12.87
N GLU A 446 11.21 -33.49 -12.06
CA GLU A 446 11.65 -32.10 -12.25
C GLU A 446 12.81 -31.74 -11.35
N GLY A 447 12.80 -32.22 -10.09
CA GLY A 447 13.87 -32.00 -9.12
C GLY A 447 13.70 -32.87 -7.88
N ALA A 448 14.57 -32.70 -6.89
CA ALA A 448 14.58 -33.57 -5.70
C ALA A 448 15.04 -32.89 -4.41
N SER A 449 15.35 -31.61 -4.46
CA SER A 449 15.71 -30.80 -3.29
C SER A 449 15.58 -29.33 -3.64
N ILE A 450 14.42 -28.75 -3.35
CA ILE A 450 14.17 -27.33 -3.62
C ILE A 450 15.13 -26.46 -2.78
N THR A 451 15.73 -25.47 -3.41
CA THR A 451 16.62 -24.52 -2.74
C THR A 451 15.86 -23.33 -2.17
N GLY A 452 14.86 -22.86 -2.88
CA GLY A 452 14.15 -21.62 -2.58
C GLY A 452 14.49 -20.50 -3.55
N GLY A 453 14.20 -19.28 -3.17
CA GLY A 453 14.37 -18.18 -4.07
C GLY A 453 13.88 -16.85 -3.52
N TYR A 454 13.67 -15.91 -4.44
CA TYR A 454 13.20 -14.55 -4.16
C TYR A 454 12.20 -14.09 -5.21
N VAL A 455 11.24 -13.28 -4.81
CA VAL A 455 10.45 -12.50 -5.76
C VAL A 455 11.35 -11.44 -6.38
N TYR A 456 11.51 -11.46 -7.69
CA TYR A 456 12.35 -10.50 -8.40
C TYR A 456 11.74 -9.09 -8.36
N ARG A 457 12.51 -8.13 -7.86
CA ARG A 457 12.12 -6.72 -7.73
C ARG A 457 13.19 -5.77 -8.27
N GLY A 458 14.20 -6.31 -8.93
CA GLY A 458 15.20 -5.54 -9.65
C GLY A 458 14.62 -4.83 -10.87
N THR A 459 15.42 -3.95 -11.46
CA THR A 459 15.01 -3.13 -12.60
C THR A 459 15.73 -3.51 -13.91
N GLN A 460 16.73 -4.41 -13.82
CA GLN A 460 17.51 -4.81 -14.99
C GLN A 460 16.75 -5.80 -15.88
N LEU A 461 15.84 -6.61 -15.30
CA LEU A 461 15.09 -7.68 -15.98
C LEU A 461 13.59 -7.46 -15.86
N PRO A 462 12.99 -6.58 -16.68
CA PRO A 462 11.57 -6.25 -16.62
C PRO A 462 10.64 -7.47 -16.79
N SER A 463 11.06 -8.45 -17.59
CA SER A 463 10.31 -9.68 -17.84
C SER A 463 10.19 -10.58 -16.60
N LEU A 464 11.09 -10.44 -15.62
CA LEU A 464 11.03 -11.18 -14.36
C LEU A 464 10.32 -10.43 -13.24
N PHE A 465 9.98 -9.16 -13.42
CA PHE A 465 9.45 -8.34 -12.35
C PHE A 465 8.16 -8.92 -11.75
N GLY A 466 8.20 -9.25 -10.45
CA GLY A 466 7.10 -9.86 -9.72
C GLY A 466 7.05 -11.38 -9.78
N ALA A 467 7.89 -12.04 -10.54
CA ALA A 467 7.99 -13.48 -10.55
C ALA A 467 8.88 -13.98 -9.38
N TYR A 468 8.52 -15.12 -8.80
CA TYR A 468 9.36 -15.81 -7.82
C TYR A 468 10.41 -16.64 -8.56
N ILE A 469 11.69 -16.29 -8.40
CA ILE A 469 12.81 -16.99 -9.00
C ILE A 469 13.32 -18.01 -7.98
N TYR A 470 13.27 -19.28 -8.33
CA TYR A 470 13.65 -20.39 -7.45
C TYR A 470 14.40 -21.49 -8.20
N GLY A 471 14.94 -22.45 -7.48
CA GLY A 471 15.64 -23.56 -8.12
C GLY A 471 15.77 -24.79 -7.24
N ASP A 472 16.36 -25.84 -7.83
CA ASP A 472 16.58 -27.15 -7.21
C ASP A 472 18.05 -27.49 -7.16
N PHE A 473 18.52 -27.95 -6.00
CA PHE A 473 19.93 -28.29 -5.75
C PHE A 473 20.40 -29.50 -6.58
N VAL A 474 19.52 -30.49 -6.77
CA VAL A 474 19.88 -31.78 -7.39
C VAL A 474 19.79 -31.70 -8.91
N SER A 475 18.69 -31.21 -9.45
CA SER A 475 18.53 -31.04 -10.91
C SER A 475 19.31 -29.85 -11.44
N GLY A 476 19.57 -28.86 -10.59
CA GLY A 476 20.16 -27.59 -10.97
C GLY A 476 19.19 -26.67 -11.70
N SER A 477 17.97 -27.08 -11.92
CA SER A 477 16.96 -26.28 -12.64
C SER A 477 16.67 -24.97 -11.90
N VAL A 478 16.57 -23.89 -12.67
CA VAL A 478 16.15 -22.56 -12.20
C VAL A 478 14.88 -22.18 -12.93
N TRP A 479 13.85 -21.80 -12.17
CA TRP A 479 12.55 -21.44 -12.70
C TRP A 479 12.14 -20.02 -12.33
N SER A 480 11.25 -19.48 -13.14
CA SER A 480 10.50 -18.25 -12.89
C SER A 480 9.03 -18.63 -12.73
N LEU A 481 8.44 -18.35 -11.56
CA LEU A 481 7.06 -18.62 -11.19
C LEU A 481 6.27 -17.32 -11.10
N GLY A 482 5.26 -17.16 -11.92
CA GLY A 482 4.25 -16.12 -11.78
C GLY A 482 3.10 -16.60 -10.90
N TYR A 483 2.72 -15.80 -9.89
CA TYR A 483 1.62 -16.13 -8.98
C TYR A 483 0.63 -14.97 -8.86
N GLY A 484 -0.63 -15.21 -9.24
CA GLY A 484 -1.69 -14.20 -9.24
C GLY A 484 -2.48 -14.08 -7.93
N GLY A 485 -1.87 -14.47 -6.80
CA GLY A 485 -2.52 -14.38 -5.48
C GLY A 485 -3.46 -15.54 -5.14
N SER A 486 -3.97 -16.26 -6.14
CA SER A 486 -4.85 -17.42 -5.94
C SER A 486 -4.46 -18.63 -6.81
N SER A 487 -3.63 -18.43 -7.83
CA SER A 487 -3.18 -19.50 -8.73
C SER A 487 -1.84 -19.15 -9.37
N VAL A 488 -1.11 -20.20 -9.76
CA VAL A 488 0.08 -20.08 -10.60
C VAL A 488 -0.35 -19.64 -12.01
N LEU A 489 0.27 -18.58 -12.52
CA LEU A 489 0.05 -18.02 -13.86
C LEU A 489 0.96 -18.68 -14.88
N PHE A 490 2.21 -18.92 -14.50
CA PHE A 490 3.22 -19.64 -15.29
C PHE A 490 4.29 -20.21 -14.35
N ASN A 491 5.01 -21.25 -14.84
CA ASN A 491 6.24 -21.77 -14.25
C ASN A 491 7.20 -22.15 -15.38
N THR A 492 8.17 -21.29 -15.65
CA THR A 492 9.04 -21.38 -16.82
C THR A 492 10.48 -21.61 -16.40
N THR A 493 11.15 -22.60 -16.97
CA THR A 493 12.59 -22.82 -16.77
C THR A 493 13.38 -21.71 -17.44
N ILE A 494 14.25 -21.04 -16.67
CA ILE A 494 15.09 -19.93 -17.15
C ILE A 494 16.56 -20.32 -17.25
N GLY A 495 16.95 -21.45 -16.71
CA GLY A 495 18.35 -21.96 -16.83
C GLY A 495 18.66 -23.14 -15.94
N THR A 496 19.95 -23.44 -15.81
CA THR A 496 20.44 -24.55 -14.98
C THR A 496 21.76 -24.17 -14.31
N ILE A 497 21.84 -24.36 -12.98
CA ILE A 497 23.06 -24.23 -12.16
C ILE A 497 23.16 -25.47 -11.26
N MET A 498 24.15 -26.29 -11.49
CA MET A 498 24.38 -27.50 -10.68
C MET A 498 24.73 -27.13 -9.23
N GLN A 499 24.15 -27.86 -8.28
CA GLN A 499 24.36 -27.65 -6.86
C GLN A 499 23.98 -26.19 -6.41
N LEU A 500 22.92 -25.66 -6.93
CA LEU A 500 22.39 -24.36 -6.52
C LEU A 500 22.01 -24.38 -5.04
N ALA A 501 22.85 -23.82 -4.18
CA ALA A 501 22.72 -23.92 -2.72
C ALA A 501 21.88 -22.80 -2.11
N SER A 502 21.83 -21.63 -2.76
CA SER A 502 21.11 -20.47 -2.24
C SER A 502 20.91 -19.39 -3.30
N PHE A 503 20.18 -18.38 -2.92
CA PHE A 503 20.06 -17.12 -3.61
C PHE A 503 20.47 -15.98 -2.70
N GLY A 504 20.75 -14.82 -3.28
CA GLY A 504 20.99 -13.58 -2.57
C GLY A 504 20.41 -12.40 -3.36
N GLN A 505 20.29 -11.26 -2.70
CA GLN A 505 19.72 -10.07 -3.32
C GLN A 505 20.59 -8.85 -3.03
N GLY A 506 20.91 -8.08 -4.07
CA GLY A 506 21.58 -6.79 -3.97
C GLY A 506 20.72 -5.73 -3.28
N ASN A 507 21.32 -4.59 -2.93
CA ASN A 507 20.55 -3.44 -2.42
C ASN A 507 19.58 -2.87 -3.47
N ASP A 508 19.88 -3.04 -4.75
CA ASP A 508 19.07 -2.69 -5.94
C ASP A 508 17.98 -3.72 -6.27
N ALA A 509 17.87 -4.77 -5.43
CA ALA A 509 16.97 -5.90 -5.61
C ALA A 509 17.29 -6.83 -6.79
N GLU A 510 18.45 -6.69 -7.41
CA GLU A 510 18.97 -7.68 -8.37
C GLU A 510 19.32 -9.00 -7.67
N LEU A 511 19.15 -10.12 -8.37
CA LEU A 511 19.34 -11.43 -7.79
C LEU A 511 20.69 -12.04 -8.17
N PHE A 512 21.27 -12.71 -7.19
CA PHE A 512 22.44 -13.58 -7.32
C PHE A 512 22.07 -15.00 -6.97
N LEU A 513 22.68 -15.96 -7.68
CA LEU A 513 22.49 -17.38 -7.49
C LEU A 513 23.82 -17.97 -6.99
N VAL A 514 23.78 -18.69 -5.88
CA VAL A 514 24.96 -19.21 -5.17
C VAL A 514 25.12 -20.69 -5.46
N ALA A 515 26.11 -21.04 -6.26
CA ALA A 515 26.48 -22.46 -6.49
C ALA A 515 27.40 -22.95 -5.40
N ARG A 516 27.16 -24.15 -4.86
CA ARG A 516 27.99 -24.76 -3.80
C ARG A 516 29.37 -25.10 -4.29
N SER A 517 29.57 -25.16 -5.60
CA SER A 517 30.89 -25.33 -6.25
C SER A 517 31.86 -24.15 -6.05
N GLY A 518 31.34 -22.97 -5.74
CA GLY A 518 32.14 -21.78 -5.40
C GLY A 518 31.83 -20.53 -6.20
N GLU A 519 31.05 -20.64 -7.26
CA GLU A 519 30.71 -19.54 -8.18
C GLU A 519 29.45 -18.83 -7.73
N ILE A 520 29.35 -17.55 -8.06
CA ILE A 520 28.18 -16.71 -7.91
C ILE A 520 27.71 -16.27 -9.32
N TYR A 521 26.44 -16.49 -9.62
CA TYR A 521 25.84 -16.15 -10.90
C TYR A 521 24.87 -15.00 -10.78
N GLY A 522 24.70 -14.24 -11.87
CA GLY A 522 23.67 -13.24 -12.09
C GLY A 522 22.70 -13.68 -13.20
N LEU A 523 21.62 -12.94 -13.33
CA LEU A 523 20.64 -13.11 -14.39
C LEU A 523 20.79 -11.97 -15.41
N GLU A 524 20.70 -12.29 -16.72
CA GLU A 524 20.82 -11.31 -17.80
C GLU A 524 19.73 -11.52 -18.85
N GLU A 525 19.20 -10.42 -19.41
CA GLU A 525 18.35 -10.48 -20.61
C GLU A 525 19.18 -10.32 -21.89
N PRO A 526 18.82 -11.01 -22.99
CA PRO A 526 19.44 -10.77 -24.28
C PRO A 526 19.25 -9.30 -24.70
N SER A 527 20.27 -8.70 -25.25
CA SER A 527 20.27 -7.31 -25.72
C SER A 527 19.12 -7.08 -26.70
N GLY A 528 18.15 -6.20 -26.36
CA GLY A 528 17.01 -5.82 -27.20
C GLY A 528 15.63 -5.92 -26.56
N SER A 529 15.51 -6.44 -25.33
CA SER A 529 14.28 -6.39 -24.53
C SER A 529 13.99 -4.96 -24.06
N GLY A 530 12.72 -4.61 -23.90
CA GLY A 530 12.30 -3.29 -23.37
C GLY A 530 12.80 -3.12 -21.93
N SER A 531 13.39 -1.96 -21.60
CA SER A 531 13.88 -1.70 -20.24
C SER A 531 12.75 -1.28 -19.30
N PHE A 532 12.85 -1.66 -18.02
CA PHE A 532 12.02 -1.11 -16.95
C PHE A 532 12.11 0.42 -16.93
N PRO A 533 10.99 1.14 -16.72
CA PRO A 533 10.99 2.62 -16.72
C PRO A 533 11.76 3.18 -15.53
N THR A 534 13.08 3.30 -15.69
CA THR A 534 13.97 3.88 -14.67
C THR A 534 13.83 5.39 -14.54
N LYS A 535 13.10 6.03 -15.45
CA LYS A 535 12.79 7.46 -15.44
C LYS A 535 11.30 7.71 -15.54
N LEU A 536 10.84 8.78 -14.91
CA LEU A 536 9.43 9.19 -14.94
C LEU A 536 8.94 9.48 -16.37
N SER A 537 9.80 10.06 -17.22
CA SER A 537 9.51 10.28 -18.64
C SER A 537 9.19 9.01 -19.43
N MET A 538 9.65 7.86 -18.96
CA MET A 538 9.43 6.55 -19.61
C MET A 538 8.13 5.87 -19.17
N THR A 539 7.43 6.39 -18.15
CA THR A 539 6.28 5.72 -17.52
C THR A 539 4.97 5.91 -18.25
N ASN A 540 4.85 6.85 -19.16
CA ASN A 540 3.61 7.31 -19.79
C ASN A 540 2.57 7.91 -18.80
N ILE A 541 2.99 8.38 -17.62
CA ILE A 541 2.10 9.04 -16.66
C ILE A 541 1.83 10.49 -17.07
N PHE A 542 2.85 11.20 -17.53
CA PHE A 542 2.75 12.58 -18.00
C PHE A 542 3.03 12.66 -19.51
N SER A 543 2.21 13.40 -20.21
CA SER A 543 2.45 13.78 -21.62
C SER A 543 3.44 14.94 -21.74
N ASN A 544 3.58 15.73 -20.68
CA ASN A 544 4.56 16.81 -20.56
C ASN A 544 5.01 16.95 -19.11
N LEU A 545 6.28 16.63 -18.84
CA LEU A 545 6.86 16.72 -17.49
C LEU A 545 7.12 18.16 -17.05
N ALA A 546 7.37 19.10 -17.96
CA ALA A 546 7.73 20.47 -17.59
C ALA A 546 6.61 21.18 -16.81
N ASN A 547 5.36 20.87 -17.10
CA ASN A 547 4.18 21.43 -16.44
C ASN A 547 3.28 20.36 -15.78
N LEU A 548 3.77 19.11 -15.66
CA LEU A 548 3.05 17.97 -15.12
C LEU A 548 1.69 17.73 -15.79
N THR A 549 1.61 17.94 -17.12
CA THR A 549 0.39 17.62 -17.85
C THR A 549 0.22 16.10 -17.89
N PRO A 550 -0.86 15.56 -17.28
CA PRO A 550 -1.05 14.12 -17.25
C PRO A 550 -1.28 13.54 -18.64
N ALA A 551 -0.95 12.29 -18.85
CA ALA A 551 -1.32 11.55 -20.04
C ALA A 551 -2.85 11.32 -20.09
N GLN A 552 -3.36 11.02 -21.28
CA GLN A 552 -4.78 10.79 -21.47
C GLN A 552 -5.30 9.67 -20.55
N GLY A 553 -6.44 9.89 -19.92
CA GLY A 553 -7.08 8.94 -19.01
C GLY A 553 -6.73 9.12 -17.54
N PHE A 554 -5.75 9.96 -17.20
CA PHE A 554 -5.52 10.38 -15.83
C PHE A 554 -6.46 11.52 -15.44
N ILE A 555 -7.06 11.42 -14.28
CA ILE A 555 -7.97 12.40 -13.67
C ILE A 555 -7.26 13.02 -12.47
N GLU A 556 -7.06 14.32 -12.48
CA GLU A 556 -6.53 15.05 -11.32
C GLU A 556 -7.60 15.15 -10.24
N TYR A 557 -7.18 14.99 -8.98
CA TYR A 557 -8.07 15.06 -7.82
C TYR A 557 -7.38 15.65 -6.61
N ASP A 558 -8.19 16.10 -5.66
CA ASP A 558 -7.69 16.58 -4.38
C ASP A 558 -8.47 15.94 -3.21
N VAL A 559 -7.94 16.06 -2.01
CA VAL A 559 -8.48 15.46 -0.78
C VAL A 559 -8.88 16.55 0.21
N ASN A 560 -9.87 16.28 1.06
CA ASN A 560 -10.32 17.22 2.10
C ASN A 560 -9.22 17.45 3.15
N VAL A 561 -8.56 16.38 3.59
CA VAL A 561 -7.48 16.40 4.59
C VAL A 561 -6.26 15.73 3.98
N PRO A 562 -5.24 16.49 3.56
CA PRO A 562 -3.98 15.90 3.11
C PRO A 562 -3.24 15.25 4.29
N ALA A 563 -2.61 14.10 4.03
CA ALA A 563 -1.68 13.52 5.00
C ALA A 563 -0.47 14.42 5.18
N TYR A 564 0.05 14.52 6.40
CA TYR A 564 1.23 15.33 6.69
C TYR A 564 2.47 14.79 5.97
N SER A 565 3.14 15.64 5.22
CA SER A 565 4.31 15.31 4.38
C SER A 565 5.51 16.20 4.71
N SER A 566 5.82 16.39 6.00
CA SER A 566 6.93 17.25 6.50
C SER A 566 6.91 18.70 5.97
N GLY A 567 5.72 19.22 5.63
CA GLY A 567 5.49 20.55 5.09
C GLY A 567 5.55 20.65 3.56
N ALA A 568 5.63 19.51 2.85
CA ALA A 568 5.57 19.48 1.39
C ALA A 568 4.13 19.57 0.86
N GLU A 569 3.97 20.19 -0.29
CA GLU A 569 2.72 20.24 -1.05
C GLU A 569 2.58 19.06 -2.00
N THR A 570 1.35 18.70 -2.31
CA THR A 570 1.07 17.49 -3.10
C THR A 570 0.00 17.72 -4.16
N ARG A 571 0.20 17.16 -5.36
CA ARG A 571 -0.81 17.02 -6.42
C ARG A 571 -1.06 15.54 -6.68
N ARG A 572 -2.26 15.19 -7.11
CA ARG A 572 -2.68 13.79 -7.23
C ARG A 572 -3.45 13.53 -8.52
N TRP A 573 -3.24 12.33 -9.08
CA TRP A 573 -3.99 11.84 -10.24
C TRP A 573 -4.37 10.38 -10.04
N LEU A 574 -5.48 9.97 -10.65
CA LEU A 574 -5.90 8.59 -10.73
C LEU A 574 -6.21 8.20 -12.18
N ALA A 575 -5.97 6.96 -12.52
CA ALA A 575 -6.39 6.36 -13.78
C ALA A 575 -6.90 4.95 -13.55
N VAL A 576 -7.95 4.58 -14.29
CA VAL A 576 -8.55 3.24 -14.22
C VAL A 576 -8.63 2.70 -15.64
N PRO A 577 -8.28 1.42 -15.89
CA PRO A 577 -8.30 0.84 -17.23
C PRO A 577 -9.66 0.97 -17.90
N ASN A 578 -9.64 1.06 -19.23
CA ASN A 578 -10.84 1.21 -20.06
C ASN A 578 -11.86 0.10 -19.76
N ASN A 579 -13.14 0.48 -19.69
CA ASN A 579 -14.28 -0.42 -19.41
C ASN A 579 -14.25 -1.12 -18.04
N LEU A 580 -13.27 -0.82 -17.17
CA LEU A 580 -13.27 -1.26 -15.78
C LEU A 580 -13.71 -0.13 -14.86
N THR A 581 -14.24 -0.48 -13.70
CA THR A 581 -14.86 0.48 -12.78
C THR A 581 -14.37 0.26 -11.35
N ILE A 582 -14.46 1.28 -10.53
CA ILE A 582 -14.13 1.26 -9.11
C ILE A 582 -15.33 0.72 -8.33
N GLY A 583 -15.11 -0.24 -7.45
CA GLY A 583 -16.11 -0.63 -6.45
C GLY A 583 -16.21 0.43 -5.36
N PHE A 584 -17.33 1.15 -5.36
CA PHE A 584 -17.58 2.26 -4.44
C PHE A 584 -17.88 1.76 -3.02
N SER A 585 -17.38 2.48 -2.02
CA SER A 585 -17.75 2.31 -0.60
C SER A 585 -18.05 3.67 0.01
N SER A 586 -19.16 3.79 0.75
CA SER A 586 -19.57 5.04 1.39
C SER A 586 -18.69 5.44 2.59
N THR A 587 -18.09 4.47 3.27
CA THR A 587 -17.30 4.67 4.51
C THR A 587 -15.91 4.06 4.45
N GLY A 588 -15.76 2.92 3.78
CA GLY A 588 -14.49 2.17 3.67
C GLY A 588 -13.62 2.58 2.49
N SER A 589 -12.57 1.81 2.27
CA SER A 589 -11.73 1.92 1.08
C SER A 589 -12.47 1.48 -0.17
N TRP A 590 -12.22 2.14 -1.30
CA TRP A 590 -12.71 1.73 -2.61
C TRP A 590 -11.91 0.53 -3.13
N THR A 591 -12.54 -0.33 -3.93
CA THR A 591 -11.85 -1.43 -4.62
C THR A 591 -11.52 -1.02 -6.05
N TYR A 592 -10.26 -1.15 -6.41
CA TYR A 592 -9.74 -0.75 -7.72
C TYR A 592 -9.49 -1.99 -8.58
N PRO A 593 -9.85 -1.97 -9.87
CA PRO A 593 -9.49 -3.06 -10.79
C PRO A 593 -7.99 -3.09 -11.06
N THR A 594 -7.47 -4.27 -11.41
CA THR A 594 -6.07 -4.46 -11.86
C THR A 594 -5.72 -3.49 -12.98
N GLY A 595 -4.52 -2.91 -12.92
CA GLY A 595 -4.05 -1.87 -13.85
C GLY A 595 -4.46 -0.44 -13.47
N SER A 596 -5.21 -0.23 -12.38
CA SER A 596 -5.46 1.12 -11.86
C SER A 596 -4.18 1.76 -11.32
N VAL A 597 -4.04 3.05 -11.51
CA VAL A 597 -2.84 3.81 -11.12
C VAL A 597 -3.25 5.02 -10.28
N LEU A 598 -2.59 5.20 -9.14
CA LEU A 598 -2.65 6.41 -8.32
C LEU A 598 -1.28 7.10 -8.36
N VAL A 599 -1.26 8.39 -8.57
CA VAL A 599 -0.02 9.18 -8.65
C VAL A 599 -0.08 10.32 -7.64
N GLN A 600 1.01 10.53 -6.91
CA GLN A 600 1.21 11.68 -6.04
C GLN A 600 2.52 12.37 -6.39
N HIS A 601 2.46 13.63 -6.77
CA HIS A 601 3.62 14.49 -6.95
C HIS A 601 3.83 15.32 -5.69
N VAL A 602 5.09 15.52 -5.30
CA VAL A 602 5.48 16.20 -4.05
C VAL A 602 6.45 17.32 -4.37
N GLU A 603 6.13 18.52 -3.89
CA GLU A 603 6.96 19.72 -4.01
C GLU A 603 7.19 20.36 -2.62
N MET A 604 8.33 21.01 -2.42
CA MET A 604 8.69 21.70 -1.19
C MET A 604 9.00 23.17 -1.45
N GLN A 605 8.40 24.05 -0.66
CA GLN A 605 8.74 25.48 -0.68
C GLN A 605 10.10 25.71 -0.01
N MET A 606 11.10 26.14 -0.78
CA MET A 606 12.47 26.29 -0.30
C MET A 606 12.72 27.64 0.41
N ASP A 607 11.87 28.63 0.20
CA ASP A 607 11.81 29.89 0.93
C ASP A 607 10.36 30.17 1.33
N GLU A 608 10.03 30.02 2.61
CA GLU A 608 8.67 30.20 3.15
C GLU A 608 8.10 31.63 2.97
N ARG A 609 8.86 32.56 2.39
CA ARG A 609 8.46 33.94 2.05
C ARG A 609 8.19 34.14 0.56
N ASP A 610 8.47 33.14 -0.26
CA ASP A 610 8.37 33.20 -1.72
C ASP A 610 7.67 31.95 -2.27
N ASP A 611 6.39 32.08 -2.61
CA ASP A 611 5.57 31.00 -3.16
C ASP A 611 6.10 30.47 -4.51
N ALA A 612 6.99 31.21 -5.20
CA ALA A 612 7.62 30.76 -6.42
C ALA A 612 8.86 29.87 -6.17
N SER A 613 9.27 29.67 -4.92
CA SER A 613 10.45 28.87 -4.54
C SER A 613 10.16 27.37 -4.43
N MET A 614 9.09 26.88 -5.04
CA MET A 614 8.72 25.47 -5.03
C MET A 614 9.79 24.65 -5.76
N ARG A 615 10.24 23.55 -5.13
CA ARG A 615 11.16 22.57 -5.69
C ARG A 615 10.47 21.21 -5.78
N ARG A 616 10.52 20.59 -6.95
CA ARG A 616 10.03 19.22 -7.15
C ARG A 616 10.94 18.21 -6.46
N LEU A 617 10.38 17.44 -5.56
CA LEU A 617 11.13 16.42 -4.84
C LEU A 617 10.95 15.04 -5.46
N GLU A 618 9.72 14.56 -5.53
CA GLU A 618 9.42 13.21 -6.02
C GLU A 618 8.05 13.10 -6.68
N THR A 619 7.88 12.03 -7.44
CA THR A 619 6.57 11.54 -7.91
C THR A 619 6.42 10.09 -7.50
N ARG A 620 5.43 9.80 -6.66
CA ARG A 620 5.08 8.46 -6.20
C ARG A 620 4.00 7.88 -7.09
N VAL A 621 4.15 6.62 -7.46
CA VAL A 621 3.23 5.89 -8.32
C VAL A 621 2.80 4.61 -7.60
N LEU A 622 1.51 4.41 -7.43
CA LEU A 622 0.94 3.20 -6.86
C LEU A 622 0.12 2.51 -7.94
N VAL A 623 0.48 1.27 -8.28
CA VAL A 623 -0.13 0.50 -9.37
C VAL A 623 -0.87 -0.70 -8.79
N ARG A 624 -2.16 -0.85 -9.13
CA ARG A 624 -2.95 -2.02 -8.75
C ARG A 624 -2.55 -3.20 -9.63
N ARG A 625 -2.03 -4.25 -9.01
CA ARG A 625 -1.68 -5.51 -9.63
C ARG A 625 -2.72 -6.58 -9.35
N ASP A 626 -2.55 -7.75 -9.94
CA ASP A 626 -3.39 -8.89 -9.61
C ASP A 626 -3.10 -9.34 -8.17
N GLY A 627 -4.10 -9.21 -7.29
CA GLY A 627 -4.02 -9.58 -5.88
C GLY A 627 -3.43 -8.51 -4.93
N ASP A 628 -2.59 -7.56 -5.38
CA ASP A 628 -1.92 -6.57 -4.52
C ASP A 628 -1.67 -5.21 -5.20
N TRP A 629 -0.88 -4.34 -4.55
CA TRP A 629 -0.45 -3.06 -5.09
C TRP A 629 1.09 -2.97 -5.06
N ALA A 630 1.64 -2.25 -6.02
CA ALA A 630 3.06 -1.96 -6.12
C ALA A 630 3.32 -0.46 -6.05
N GLY A 631 4.26 -0.03 -5.21
CA GLY A 631 4.65 1.36 -5.06
C GLY A 631 6.02 1.65 -5.72
N PHE A 632 6.13 2.78 -6.40
CA PHE A 632 7.36 3.25 -7.04
C PHE A 632 7.55 4.74 -6.76
N THR A 633 8.77 5.13 -6.39
CA THR A 633 9.14 6.53 -6.15
C THR A 633 10.14 6.97 -7.22
N TYR A 634 9.86 8.09 -7.87
CA TYR A 634 10.76 8.75 -8.82
C TYR A 634 11.24 10.08 -8.22
N ARG A 635 12.53 10.18 -7.91
CA ARG A 635 13.17 11.38 -7.38
C ARG A 635 13.54 12.32 -8.52
N TRP A 636 13.10 13.58 -8.43
CA TRP A 636 13.41 14.60 -9.42
C TRP A 636 14.89 15.00 -9.37
N ASN A 637 15.46 15.22 -10.55
CA ASN A 637 16.82 15.77 -10.67
C ASN A 637 16.83 17.27 -10.30
N GLU A 638 18.01 17.81 -9.98
CA GLU A 638 18.17 19.22 -9.58
C GLU A 638 17.68 20.24 -10.64
N SER A 639 17.70 19.86 -11.91
CA SER A 639 17.21 20.72 -13.01
C SER A 639 15.71 20.59 -13.27
N GLU A 640 15.00 19.74 -12.53
CA GLU A 640 13.56 19.48 -12.62
C GLU A 640 13.07 19.09 -14.02
N THR A 641 13.94 18.45 -14.80
CA THR A 641 13.66 18.05 -16.19
C THR A 641 13.13 16.62 -16.30
N ASP A 642 13.50 15.75 -15.34
CA ASP A 642 13.06 14.36 -15.26
C ASP A 642 13.27 13.83 -13.83
N ALA A 643 12.69 12.67 -13.52
CA ALA A 643 12.88 12.01 -12.24
C ALA A 643 13.36 10.55 -12.43
N VAL A 644 14.19 10.06 -11.51
CA VAL A 644 14.83 8.73 -11.57
C VAL A 644 14.22 7.83 -10.50
N LEU A 645 13.98 6.56 -10.85
CA LEU A 645 13.47 5.55 -9.95
C LEU A 645 14.38 5.35 -8.73
N VAL A 646 13.79 5.35 -7.54
CA VAL A 646 14.45 5.12 -6.26
C VAL A 646 14.41 3.63 -5.93
N GLY A 647 15.55 2.96 -5.97
CA GLY A 647 15.66 1.54 -5.65
C GLY A 647 15.71 1.22 -4.15
N ARG A 648 16.15 2.18 -3.33
CA ARG A 648 16.25 2.07 -1.87
C ARG A 648 15.89 3.41 -1.23
N ARG A 649 15.59 3.44 0.08
CA ARG A 649 15.40 4.72 0.79
C ARG A 649 16.65 5.59 0.67
N GLU A 650 16.45 6.84 0.28
CA GLU A 650 17.49 7.86 0.22
C GLU A 650 17.06 9.06 1.08
N THR A 651 18.00 9.69 1.77
CA THR A 651 17.73 10.91 2.56
C THR A 651 18.51 12.09 1.97
N GLU A 652 17.86 13.21 1.79
CA GLU A 652 18.48 14.48 1.36
C GLU A 652 18.24 15.57 2.41
N SER A 653 19.30 16.28 2.78
CA SER A 653 19.18 17.45 3.67
C SER A 653 18.84 18.69 2.86
N LEU A 654 17.61 19.18 2.98
CA LEU A 654 17.10 20.38 2.31
C LEU A 654 17.36 21.63 3.17
N LEU A 655 17.85 22.69 2.58
CA LEU A 655 18.00 23.98 3.25
C LEU A 655 16.77 24.86 2.96
N ILE A 656 15.95 25.09 3.95
CA ILE A 656 14.71 25.88 3.85
C ILE A 656 14.91 27.22 4.56
N THR A 657 14.58 28.32 3.88
CA THR A 657 14.56 29.65 4.49
C THR A 657 13.21 29.86 5.18
N ALA A 658 13.21 29.95 6.50
CA ALA A 658 12.02 30.20 7.30
C ALA A 658 11.43 31.61 7.08
N VAL A 659 10.15 31.80 7.43
CA VAL A 659 9.47 33.11 7.40
C VAL A 659 10.26 34.20 8.11
N THR A 660 10.98 33.85 9.18
CA THR A 660 11.86 34.77 9.93
C THR A 660 13.17 35.11 9.22
N GLY A 661 13.47 34.47 8.07
CA GLY A 661 14.69 34.66 7.29
C GLY A 661 15.90 33.83 7.74
N GLY A 662 15.74 33.00 8.78
CA GLY A 662 16.75 31.99 9.18
C GLY A 662 16.73 30.79 8.25
N MET A 663 17.90 30.17 8.03
CA MET A 663 17.97 28.88 7.29
C MET A 663 17.87 27.71 8.25
N THR A 664 17.03 26.73 7.92
CA THR A 664 16.86 25.48 8.66
C THR A 664 17.15 24.30 7.73
N SER A 665 17.96 23.36 8.19
CA SER A 665 18.14 22.08 7.50
C SER A 665 17.01 21.12 7.88
N VAL A 666 16.34 20.56 6.88
CA VAL A 666 15.29 19.55 7.04
C VAL A 666 15.68 18.33 6.21
N ASP A 667 15.83 17.20 6.84
CA ASP A 667 16.04 15.96 6.12
C ASP A 667 14.73 15.54 5.43
N TYR A 668 14.83 14.97 4.24
CA TYR A 668 13.70 14.46 3.47
C TYR A 668 14.01 13.05 2.95
N ASP A 669 13.12 12.10 3.22
CA ASP A 669 13.25 10.71 2.78
C ASP A 669 12.52 10.46 1.47
N TYR A 670 13.24 10.01 0.46
CA TYR A 670 12.69 9.38 -0.74
C TYR A 670 12.47 7.91 -0.43
N LEU A 671 11.22 7.50 -0.36
CA LEU A 671 10.83 6.17 0.13
C LEU A 671 11.04 5.08 -0.92
N SER A 672 11.51 3.92 -0.50
CA SER A 672 11.55 2.71 -1.34
C SER A 672 10.15 2.11 -1.52
N SER A 673 10.02 1.15 -2.44
CA SER A 673 8.77 0.39 -2.63
C SER A 673 8.29 -0.29 -1.35
N THR A 674 9.19 -0.83 -0.55
CA THR A 674 8.86 -1.47 0.74
C THR A 674 8.34 -0.46 1.76
N ASP A 675 8.95 0.74 1.82
CA ASP A 675 8.49 1.79 2.74
C ASP A 675 7.06 2.27 2.41
N CYS A 676 6.69 2.33 1.12
CA CYS A 676 5.32 2.67 0.71
C CYS A 676 4.29 1.72 1.33
N LEU A 677 4.60 0.42 1.38
CA LEU A 677 3.69 -0.60 1.85
C LEU A 677 3.54 -0.67 3.38
N MET A 678 4.38 0.01 4.15
CA MET A 678 4.16 0.19 5.59
C MET A 678 2.82 0.88 5.88
N CYS A 679 2.46 1.88 5.07
CA CYS A 679 1.17 2.59 5.16
C CYS A 679 0.12 2.04 4.19
N HIS A 680 0.51 1.74 2.94
CA HIS A 680 -0.35 1.19 1.88
C HIS A 680 -0.45 -0.34 2.00
N ASN A 681 -1.01 -0.82 3.11
CA ASN A 681 -1.14 -2.25 3.44
C ASN A 681 -2.57 -2.77 3.20
N SER A 682 -2.75 -4.09 3.28
CA SER A 682 -4.04 -4.75 3.05
C SER A 682 -5.10 -4.35 4.08
N ALA A 683 -4.74 -4.18 5.36
CA ALA A 683 -5.66 -3.74 6.40
C ALA A 683 -6.21 -2.34 6.13
N ALA A 684 -5.40 -1.46 5.52
CA ALA A 684 -5.80 -0.10 5.14
C ALA A 684 -6.50 -0.02 3.77
N GLY A 685 -6.57 -1.13 3.02
CA GLY A 685 -7.14 -1.16 1.67
C GLY A 685 -6.24 -0.53 0.61
N PHE A 686 -4.95 -0.38 0.87
CA PHE A 686 -3.88 0.14 0.02
C PHE A 686 -4.07 1.58 -0.49
N ALA A 687 -5.20 1.94 -1.09
CA ALA A 687 -5.47 3.28 -1.66
C ALA A 687 -5.96 4.26 -0.57
N LEU A 688 -5.03 4.88 0.17
CA LEU A 688 -5.34 5.61 1.40
C LEU A 688 -6.13 6.91 1.20
N GLY A 689 -5.74 7.74 0.23
CA GLY A 689 -6.32 9.06 0.01
C GLY A 689 -7.61 9.07 -0.82
N ALA A 690 -7.79 8.09 -1.71
CA ALA A 690 -8.91 8.05 -2.65
C ALA A 690 -10.09 7.26 -2.08
N LYS A 691 -10.81 7.85 -1.14
CA LYS A 691 -12.01 7.31 -0.47
C LYS A 691 -13.09 8.38 -0.34
N THR A 692 -14.35 7.99 -0.14
CA THR A 692 -15.53 8.86 -0.20
C THR A 692 -15.41 10.12 0.65
N ARG A 693 -15.07 10.03 1.94
CA ARG A 693 -14.97 11.20 2.83
C ARG A 693 -13.88 12.20 2.42
N GLN A 694 -12.83 11.73 1.76
CA GLN A 694 -11.74 12.56 1.24
C GLN A 694 -12.08 13.23 -0.08
N LEU A 695 -12.81 12.52 -0.97
CA LEU A 695 -13.11 12.98 -2.33
C LEU A 695 -14.49 13.61 -2.46
N ASN A 696 -15.31 13.60 -1.40
CA ASN A 696 -16.56 14.35 -1.35
C ASN A 696 -16.26 15.84 -1.11
N ARG A 697 -15.80 16.50 -2.17
CA ARG A 697 -15.45 17.92 -2.20
C ARG A 697 -15.56 18.46 -3.62
N ASP A 698 -15.66 19.77 -3.73
CA ASP A 698 -15.55 20.46 -5.01
C ASP A 698 -14.10 20.52 -5.47
N PHE A 699 -13.90 20.37 -6.78
CA PHE A 699 -12.62 20.46 -7.47
C PHE A 699 -12.74 21.38 -8.69
N ALA A 700 -11.74 22.24 -8.89
CA ALA A 700 -11.69 23.14 -10.04
C ALA A 700 -11.17 22.40 -11.28
N TYR A 701 -12.06 21.82 -12.06
CA TYR A 701 -11.75 21.25 -13.37
C TYR A 701 -11.48 22.36 -14.40
N ALA A 702 -10.98 21.98 -15.56
CA ALA A 702 -10.62 22.95 -16.61
C ALA A 702 -11.82 23.81 -17.09
N THR A 703 -13.03 23.30 -17.00
CA THR A 703 -14.27 23.96 -17.50
C THR A 703 -15.12 24.59 -16.41
N LEU A 704 -15.17 23.99 -15.23
CA LEU A 704 -15.98 24.44 -14.09
C LEU A 704 -15.52 23.79 -12.78
N THR A 705 -15.97 24.33 -11.66
CA THR A 705 -15.86 23.70 -10.35
C THR A 705 -17.03 22.74 -10.14
N ASP A 706 -16.76 21.47 -9.79
CA ASP A 706 -17.78 20.46 -9.57
C ASP A 706 -17.36 19.48 -8.47
N ASN A 707 -18.32 18.84 -7.80
CA ASN A 707 -18.03 17.82 -6.81
C ASN A 707 -17.41 16.58 -7.47
N GLN A 708 -16.29 16.10 -6.92
CA GLN A 708 -15.54 14.98 -7.50
C GLN A 708 -16.38 13.70 -7.58
N LEU A 709 -17.16 13.35 -6.55
CA LEU A 709 -18.01 12.16 -6.58
C LEU A 709 -19.08 12.24 -7.65
N ARG A 710 -19.68 13.45 -7.83
CA ARG A 710 -20.68 13.72 -8.85
C ARG A 710 -20.08 13.55 -10.26
N THR A 711 -18.92 14.17 -10.51
CA THR A 711 -18.18 14.03 -11.77
C THR A 711 -17.81 12.56 -12.05
N TYR A 712 -17.30 11.82 -11.06
CA TYR A 712 -16.90 10.42 -11.23
C TYR A 712 -18.09 9.50 -11.51
N ASN A 713 -19.24 9.76 -10.89
CA ASN A 713 -20.46 9.02 -11.18
C ASN A 713 -20.96 9.30 -12.62
N HIS A 714 -20.87 10.55 -13.09
CA HIS A 714 -21.28 10.94 -14.44
C HIS A 714 -20.45 10.24 -15.55
N ILE A 715 -19.14 10.10 -15.34
CA ILE A 715 -18.24 9.44 -16.32
C ILE A 715 -18.18 7.93 -16.15
N ASP A 716 -19.13 7.32 -15.44
CA ASP A 716 -19.20 5.87 -15.20
C ASP A 716 -17.93 5.28 -14.60
N LEU A 717 -17.28 6.02 -13.68
CA LEU A 717 -16.07 5.54 -13.02
C LEU A 717 -16.37 4.49 -11.94
N PHE A 718 -17.58 4.47 -11.38
CA PHE A 718 -18.04 3.51 -10.38
C PHE A 718 -18.76 2.32 -10.99
N SER A 719 -18.71 1.16 -10.32
CA SER A 719 -19.35 -0.09 -10.77
C SER A 719 -20.87 -0.06 -10.69
N ALA A 720 -21.43 0.90 -9.98
CA ALA A 720 -22.88 1.17 -9.90
C ALA A 720 -23.07 2.67 -9.66
N SER A 721 -24.18 3.20 -10.10
CA SER A 721 -24.57 4.59 -9.80
C SER A 721 -24.63 4.81 -8.28
N ILE A 722 -24.05 5.90 -7.83
CA ILE A 722 -24.05 6.27 -6.42
C ILE A 722 -25.14 7.30 -6.14
N LYS A 723 -25.46 7.50 -4.86
CA LYS A 723 -26.34 8.58 -4.42
C LYS A 723 -25.71 9.95 -4.68
N ARG A 724 -26.47 11.02 -4.44
CA ARG A 724 -25.93 12.39 -4.54
C ARG A 724 -24.79 12.59 -3.54
N ALA A 725 -23.80 13.39 -3.90
CA ALA A 725 -22.64 13.68 -3.06
C ALA A 725 -23.03 14.19 -1.65
N ALA A 726 -24.06 15.03 -1.56
CA ALA A 726 -24.58 15.56 -0.29
C ALA A 726 -25.16 14.50 0.67
N GLU A 727 -25.42 13.28 0.19
CA GLU A 727 -25.91 12.17 1.03
C GLU A 727 -24.75 11.35 1.66
N TYR A 728 -23.50 11.71 1.38
CA TYR A 728 -22.32 11.07 1.95
C TYR A 728 -21.58 12.04 2.86
N GLU A 729 -20.98 11.48 3.90
CA GLU A 729 -20.11 12.26 4.77
C GLU A 729 -18.85 12.73 4.03
N ALA A 730 -18.36 13.90 4.42
CA ALA A 730 -17.10 14.48 3.96
C ALA A 730 -16.24 14.83 5.17
N PHE A 731 -14.92 14.71 5.05
CA PHE A 731 -14.01 15.32 6.02
C PHE A 731 -14.05 16.85 5.87
N LYS A 732 -13.88 17.54 6.97
CA LYS A 732 -13.80 19.00 6.98
C LYS A 732 -12.48 19.47 6.40
N SER A 733 -12.46 20.56 5.66
CA SER A 733 -11.21 21.18 5.18
C SER A 733 -10.31 21.66 6.32
N THR A 734 -10.90 21.96 7.49
CA THR A 734 -10.17 22.13 8.77
C THR A 734 -10.54 20.93 9.64
N PRO A 735 -9.71 19.87 9.65
CA PRO A 735 -10.04 18.61 10.31
C PRO A 735 -10.16 18.79 11.82
N ASP A 736 -11.02 18.00 12.44
CA ASP A 736 -10.95 17.77 13.88
C ASP A 736 -9.91 16.67 14.23
N ALA A 737 -9.69 16.42 15.52
CA ALA A 737 -8.68 15.48 15.96
C ALA A 737 -8.92 14.05 15.42
N ARG A 738 -10.20 13.63 15.31
CA ARG A 738 -10.56 12.30 14.84
C ARG A 738 -10.31 12.13 13.34
N GLU A 739 -10.62 13.15 12.55
CA GLU A 739 -10.33 13.19 11.12
C GLU A 739 -8.82 13.22 10.86
N TYR A 740 -8.06 13.99 11.66
CA TYR A 740 -6.61 14.01 11.60
C TYR A 740 -5.99 12.64 11.91
N LEU A 741 -6.45 11.95 12.97
CA LEU A 741 -5.99 10.61 13.35
C LEU A 741 -6.35 9.56 12.29
N ASP A 742 -7.55 9.64 11.69
CA ASP A 742 -7.93 8.75 10.57
C ASP A 742 -6.95 8.87 9.40
N VAL A 743 -6.60 10.10 9.02
CA VAL A 743 -5.76 10.34 7.83
C VAL A 743 -4.29 9.97 8.08
N ASN A 744 -3.75 10.33 9.24
CA ASN A 744 -2.31 10.26 9.49
C ASN A 744 -1.86 9.01 10.27
N CYS A 745 -2.77 8.33 10.98
CA CYS A 745 -2.42 7.24 11.89
C CYS A 745 -3.16 5.92 11.58
N SER A 746 -4.42 6.00 11.07
CA SER A 746 -5.27 4.82 10.95
C SER A 746 -4.81 3.81 9.88
N SER A 747 -3.91 4.17 8.97
CA SER A 747 -3.34 3.22 8.01
C SER A 747 -2.55 2.11 8.70
N CYS A 748 -1.83 2.45 9.78
CA CYS A 748 -1.07 1.51 10.60
C CYS A 748 -1.82 1.10 11.88
N HIS A 749 -2.63 2.00 12.48
CA HIS A 749 -3.32 1.77 13.74
C HIS A 749 -4.80 1.46 13.52
N ARG A 750 -5.09 0.21 13.19
CA ARG A 750 -6.42 -0.37 12.99
C ARG A 750 -6.38 -1.88 13.21
N PRO A 751 -7.54 -2.54 13.42
CA PRO A 751 -7.60 -4.02 13.48
C PRO A 751 -6.97 -4.66 12.24
N SER A 752 -6.23 -5.72 12.45
CA SER A 752 -5.51 -6.48 11.41
C SER A 752 -4.34 -5.74 10.74
N ALA A 753 -3.92 -4.58 11.24
CA ALA A 753 -2.64 -3.99 10.85
C ALA A 753 -1.50 -4.70 11.61
N ASN A 754 -0.43 -5.07 10.89
CA ASN A 754 0.69 -5.86 11.44
C ASN A 754 1.67 -5.01 12.28
N ASN A 755 1.17 -4.22 13.25
CA ASN A 755 1.99 -3.39 14.13
C ASN A 755 2.04 -3.88 15.59
N GLY A 756 1.36 -5.00 15.87
CA GLY A 756 1.33 -5.62 17.21
C GLY A 756 0.58 -4.83 18.27
N LEU A 757 -0.25 -3.86 17.91
CA LEU A 757 -1.00 -3.03 18.83
C LEU A 757 -2.51 -3.11 18.54
N ALA A 758 -3.30 -3.30 19.59
CA ALA A 758 -4.77 -3.30 19.49
C ALA A 758 -5.33 -1.87 19.54
N LEU A 759 -4.88 -1.02 18.62
CA LEU A 759 -5.29 0.38 18.51
C LEU A 759 -6.13 0.60 17.26
N ASP A 760 -7.15 1.46 17.34
CA ASP A 760 -7.98 1.83 16.19
C ASP A 760 -8.22 3.35 16.13
N PHE A 761 -7.53 4.02 15.22
CA PHE A 761 -7.65 5.46 15.01
C PHE A 761 -8.62 5.86 13.89
N ARG A 762 -9.40 4.92 13.34
CA ARG A 762 -10.40 5.26 12.33
C ARG A 762 -11.48 6.18 12.91
N VAL A 763 -11.94 7.12 12.11
CA VAL A 763 -12.97 8.09 12.51
C VAL A 763 -14.27 7.43 12.95
N ASP A 764 -14.64 6.28 12.37
CA ASP A 764 -15.85 5.51 12.68
C ASP A 764 -15.77 4.74 14.02
N THR A 765 -14.58 4.60 14.61
CA THR A 765 -14.40 3.90 15.88
C THR A 765 -14.74 4.84 17.03
N ASN A 766 -15.62 4.43 17.95
CA ASN A 766 -15.93 5.24 19.15
C ASN A 766 -14.69 5.40 20.03
N GLU A 767 -14.57 6.52 20.74
CA GLU A 767 -13.41 6.79 21.61
C GLU A 767 -13.14 5.69 22.64
N ALA A 768 -14.19 5.11 23.21
CA ALA A 768 -14.08 4.01 24.17
C ALA A 768 -13.52 2.70 23.54
N ASP A 769 -13.67 2.53 22.25
CA ASP A 769 -13.26 1.34 21.49
C ASP A 769 -11.91 1.50 20.78
N MET A 770 -11.30 2.70 20.83
CA MET A 770 -10.00 2.99 20.19
C MET A 770 -8.82 2.20 20.79
N GLY A 771 -8.95 1.69 22.01
CA GLY A 771 -7.88 0.98 22.72
C GLY A 771 -6.73 1.88 23.18
N VAL A 772 -6.92 3.22 23.25
CA VAL A 772 -5.87 4.18 23.59
C VAL A 772 -6.15 5.00 24.85
N VAL A 773 -7.42 5.26 25.20
CA VAL A 773 -7.80 6.14 26.30
C VAL A 773 -7.59 5.44 27.64
N ASP A 774 -6.82 6.05 28.54
CA ASP A 774 -6.40 5.54 29.85
C ASP A 774 -5.70 4.16 29.80
N VAL A 775 -5.06 3.82 28.68
CA VAL A 775 -4.34 2.55 28.46
C VAL A 775 -2.84 2.75 28.68
N ALA A 776 -2.21 1.86 29.45
CA ALA A 776 -0.76 1.90 29.67
C ALA A 776 -0.01 1.54 28.37
N PRO A 777 1.11 2.23 28.04
CA PRO A 777 1.89 1.90 26.86
C PRO A 777 2.63 0.56 27.01
N VAL A 778 2.71 -0.21 25.93
CA VAL A 778 3.43 -1.50 25.86
C VAL A 778 4.71 -1.44 25.03
N LYS A 779 4.94 -0.33 24.30
CA LYS A 779 6.14 -0.08 23.46
C LYS A 779 7.01 1.06 24.02
N GLY A 780 7.27 1.03 25.36
CA GLY A 780 8.08 2.00 26.08
C GLY A 780 7.31 3.23 26.57
N ASP A 781 7.78 3.79 27.68
CA ASP A 781 7.19 4.89 28.43
C ASP A 781 7.81 6.27 28.15
N LEU A 782 8.80 6.34 27.27
CA LEU A 782 9.59 7.56 26.94
C LEU A 782 10.22 8.24 28.17
N GLY A 783 10.35 7.54 29.31
CA GLY A 783 10.82 8.09 30.57
C GLY A 783 9.78 8.93 31.33
N ILE A 784 8.51 8.86 30.95
CA ILE A 784 7.40 9.60 31.56
C ILE A 784 6.86 8.81 32.77
N SER A 785 6.64 9.50 33.87
CA SER A 785 6.09 8.86 35.09
C SER A 785 4.59 8.57 34.90
N SER A 786 4.21 7.30 35.03
CA SER A 786 2.82 6.82 34.90
C SER A 786 2.13 7.20 33.60
N PRO A 787 2.76 7.00 32.43
CA PRO A 787 2.20 7.42 31.15
C PRO A 787 0.96 6.62 30.77
N ARG A 788 0.13 7.22 29.88
CA ARG A 788 -0.94 6.53 29.16
C ARG A 788 -0.73 6.70 27.66
N LEU A 789 -1.32 5.86 26.85
CA LEU A 789 -1.34 6.10 25.40
C LEU A 789 -2.02 7.43 25.10
N VAL A 790 -3.20 7.66 25.67
CA VAL A 790 -3.88 8.96 25.81
C VAL A 790 -4.31 9.10 27.25
N ASP A 791 -3.80 10.10 27.97
CA ASP A 791 -4.14 10.42 29.36
C ASP A 791 -5.18 11.56 29.38
N PRO A 792 -6.48 11.26 29.66
CA PRO A 792 -7.52 12.26 29.58
C PRO A 792 -7.23 13.51 30.43
N GLY A 793 -7.27 14.69 29.81
CA GLY A 793 -6.98 15.97 30.44
C GLY A 793 -5.49 16.28 30.63
N ASN A 794 -4.57 15.45 30.13
CA ASN A 794 -3.13 15.65 30.32
C ASN A 794 -2.30 15.16 29.12
N LYS A 795 -2.07 16.04 28.16
CA LYS A 795 -1.28 15.70 26.98
C LYS A 795 0.19 15.39 27.27
N GLU A 796 0.78 16.00 28.29
CA GLU A 796 2.21 15.84 28.65
C GLU A 796 2.53 14.42 29.19
N THR A 797 1.53 13.66 29.61
CA THR A 797 1.67 12.25 30.00
C THR A 797 1.10 11.29 28.97
N SER A 798 0.67 11.80 27.81
CA SER A 798 0.11 11.04 26.70
C SER A 798 1.17 10.66 25.67
N ILE A 799 1.47 9.36 25.55
CA ILE A 799 2.50 8.82 24.65
C ILE A 799 2.21 9.16 23.18
N VAL A 800 0.95 9.15 22.75
CA VAL A 800 0.58 9.51 21.38
C VAL A 800 1.06 10.92 21.05
N TRP A 801 0.80 11.89 21.94
CA TRP A 801 1.20 13.29 21.74
C TRP A 801 2.72 13.47 21.78
N GLU A 802 3.41 12.81 22.71
CA GLU A 802 4.87 12.88 22.81
C GLU A 802 5.58 12.25 21.61
N ARG A 803 5.07 11.11 21.09
CA ARG A 803 5.62 10.52 19.86
C ARG A 803 5.35 11.35 18.62
N MET A 804 4.25 12.09 18.57
CA MET A 804 3.99 13.08 17.51
C MET A 804 4.97 14.27 17.56
N ARG A 805 5.49 14.64 18.74
CA ARG A 805 6.52 15.68 18.92
C ARG A 805 7.94 15.18 18.68
N ALA A 806 8.17 13.90 18.88
CA ALA A 806 9.49 13.30 18.71
C ALA A 806 9.97 13.31 17.26
N LEU A 807 11.28 13.35 17.06
CA LEU A 807 11.99 13.04 15.82
C LEU A 807 12.93 11.85 16.08
N GLY A 808 13.27 11.11 15.03
CA GLY A 808 14.11 9.92 15.12
C GLY A 808 13.38 8.67 15.63
N THR A 809 14.05 7.83 16.41
CA THR A 809 13.57 6.46 16.76
C THR A 809 12.27 6.41 17.55
N ASN A 810 11.89 7.47 18.23
CA ASN A 810 10.64 7.56 18.99
C ASN A 810 9.52 8.29 18.24
N ALA A 811 9.76 8.68 16.99
CA ALA A 811 8.79 9.42 16.20
C ALA A 811 7.61 8.56 15.76
N MET A 812 6.43 9.19 15.63
CA MET A 812 5.28 8.66 14.87
C MET A 812 4.82 9.73 13.87
N PRO A 813 4.67 9.34 12.60
CA PRO A 813 4.99 8.04 11.99
C PRO A 813 6.50 7.71 12.08
N PRO A 814 6.88 6.42 11.99
CA PRO A 814 8.28 5.99 12.16
C PRO A 814 9.13 6.19 10.90
N VAL A 815 8.53 6.60 9.79
CA VAL A 815 9.19 6.85 8.51
C VAL A 815 8.79 8.21 7.97
N ALA A 816 9.68 8.84 7.20
CA ALA A 816 9.47 10.12 6.49
C ALA A 816 9.05 11.31 7.39
N LYS A 817 9.36 11.25 8.68
CA LYS A 817 9.07 12.33 9.63
C LYS A 817 10.35 13.00 10.08
N HIS A 818 10.70 14.08 9.42
CA HIS A 818 11.88 14.89 9.74
C HIS A 818 11.54 16.29 10.25
N ARG A 819 10.28 16.66 10.21
CA ARG A 819 9.73 17.92 10.76
C ARG A 819 8.50 17.61 11.61
N VAL A 820 8.34 18.38 12.67
CA VAL A 820 7.17 18.25 13.56
C VAL A 820 5.96 18.94 12.91
N ASP A 821 4.80 18.28 12.94
CA ASP A 821 3.52 18.88 12.55
C ASP A 821 2.95 19.71 13.71
N GLU A 822 3.29 20.98 13.78
CA GLU A 822 2.86 21.88 14.85
C GLU A 822 1.33 22.05 14.90
N VAL A 823 0.67 22.00 13.74
CA VAL A 823 -0.80 22.09 13.65
C VAL A 823 -1.44 20.82 14.19
N GLY A 824 -0.96 19.67 13.76
CA GLY A 824 -1.43 18.36 14.23
C GLY A 824 -1.22 18.16 15.73
N ILE A 825 -0.04 18.57 16.25
CA ILE A 825 0.26 18.51 17.69
C ILE A 825 -0.68 19.41 18.50
N ALA A 826 -0.91 20.64 18.05
CA ALA A 826 -1.83 21.55 18.73
C ALA A 826 -3.25 20.99 18.75
N LEU A 827 -3.70 20.42 17.63
CA LEU A 827 -5.01 19.81 17.48
C LEU A 827 -5.23 18.61 18.41
N ILE A 828 -4.28 17.66 18.40
CA ILE A 828 -4.35 16.45 19.23
C ILE A 828 -4.17 16.80 20.71
N GLY A 829 -3.26 17.76 21.04
CA GLY A 829 -3.11 18.25 22.41
C GLY A 829 -4.40 18.86 22.96
N ALA A 830 -5.08 19.71 22.18
CA ALA A 830 -6.35 20.30 22.58
C ALA A 830 -7.47 19.26 22.77
N TRP A 831 -7.49 18.22 21.92
CA TRP A 831 -8.45 17.11 22.06
C TRP A 831 -8.21 16.32 23.35
N ILE A 832 -6.95 15.98 23.67
CA ILE A 832 -6.59 15.28 24.92
C ILE A 832 -6.93 16.11 26.14
N ASP A 833 -6.57 17.40 26.14
CA ASP A 833 -6.83 18.31 27.27
C ASP A 833 -8.35 18.54 27.51
N ALA A 834 -9.20 18.29 26.50
CA ALA A 834 -10.66 18.45 26.59
C ALA A 834 -11.41 17.17 27.02
N MET A 835 -10.73 16.00 27.07
CA MET A 835 -11.30 14.76 27.59
C MET A 835 -11.41 14.83 29.13
#